data_944f49ef8b6349fb66d8213abb1e900b
#
_entry.id   944f49ef8b6349fb66d8213abb1e900b
#
_cell.length_a   1.000
_cell.length_b   1.000
_cell.length_c   1.000
_cell.angle_alpha   90.00
_cell.angle_beta   90.00
_cell.angle_gamma   90.00
#
_symmetry.space_group_name_H-M   'P 1'
#
loop_
_entity.id
_entity.type
_entity.pdbx_description
1 polymer ?
#
loop_
_entity_poly.entity_id
_entity_poly.type
_entity_poly.pdbx_seq_one_letter_code
_entity_poly.pdbx_strand_id
1 'polypeptide(L)'
;MNNTKAENLQKFAINLCERAKEGKLDPVIGRDDEIRRVLQILSRRTKNNPVLIGEPGVGKTAIVEGLAHRIVRGDVPENLKRKQLYSLDMGALIAGAKYQGEFEERLKGVITDVTQSDGEIILFIDEIHTLVGAGKTSGAMDAANILKPALARGELRAIGATTLDEYQKYFETDKALERRFQKVMVDEPDEAATISILRGLKEKYETHHRVRIKDDAIISAVTLSARYITDRFLPDKAIDLVDEAAAKLRLEVDSKPEELDNLDRQIKQLEIEREAIKREKNEAKLAAIKEQLSTLVSQREKLNAQWDKEKGYVATIQNEKARIESLKHDAEVAEREGNYGKVAEIRYSTIPAAEANIHAAQEALNNVGGNTLIKEEVDSDDIAEIVARWTGIPVNKMLQSERDKLLHLEEELHKRVIGQDEAIKAVSDAIRRSRAGLQDPKRPIGSFIFLGTTGVGKTELAKALADYLFDDENMLTRIDMSEYQEKFSATRLIGAPPGYVGYDEGGQLTEAIRRKPYSVVLFDEMEKAHPDVFNVLLQLLDDGRLTDNKGRTVNFKNTLIILTSNLSEEQLRASVRPEFLNRIDDIIHFSDLTEENITEVVRLQIGRVHKMLLDNGIELRVTDDAIRYIAHEGYDPQYGARPVKRAMQRLVLNELSREIIAGHVDAKRPVVVSLKDGSLRFDN
;
A
#
# COMPACT_ATOMS: atom_id res chain seq x y z
N MET A 1 -24.75 39.45 -29.17
CA MET A 1 -23.76 40.42 -28.69
C MET A 1 -23.49 40.13 -27.22
N ASN A 2 -22.46 39.34 -26.88
CA ASN A 2 -21.87 39.26 -25.52
C ASN A 2 -20.68 38.30 -25.48
N ASN A 3 -19.82 38.32 -26.51
CA ASN A 3 -18.68 37.38 -26.57
C ASN A 3 -17.33 37.97 -26.14
N THR A 4 -17.33 39.19 -25.57
CA THR A 4 -16.09 39.93 -25.23
C THR A 4 -15.93 40.20 -23.71
N LYS A 5 -16.81 39.65 -22.85
CA LYS A 5 -16.83 40.04 -21.42
C LYS A 5 -16.18 39.04 -20.41
N ALA A 6 -15.66 37.90 -20.82
CA ALA A 6 -15.11 36.91 -19.89
C ALA A 6 -13.82 36.26 -20.39
N GLU A 7 -12.94 37.05 -21.04
CA GLU A 7 -11.70 36.51 -21.63
C GLU A 7 -10.72 35.92 -20.59
N ASN A 8 -10.63 36.56 -19.41
CA ASN A 8 -9.75 36.07 -18.33
C ASN A 8 -10.31 34.79 -17.72
N LEU A 9 -11.62 34.72 -17.54
CA LEU A 9 -12.29 33.54 -16.99
C LEU A 9 -12.11 32.32 -17.94
N GLN A 10 -12.24 32.53 -19.25
CA GLN A 10 -12.01 31.45 -20.24
C GLN A 10 -10.54 30.99 -20.32
N LYS A 11 -9.59 31.88 -20.01
CA LYS A 11 -8.15 31.55 -20.02
C LYS A 11 -7.69 30.84 -18.76
N PHE A 12 -8.26 31.17 -17.61
CA PHE A 12 -7.75 30.78 -16.29
C PHE A 12 -8.75 29.98 -15.44
N ALA A 13 -9.92 29.62 -16.00
CA ALA A 13 -10.92 28.80 -15.31
C ALA A 13 -11.60 27.82 -16.26
N ILE A 14 -12.01 26.69 -15.72
CA ILE A 14 -12.67 25.60 -16.45
C ILE A 14 -14.17 25.63 -16.13
N ASN A 15 -15.04 25.65 -17.13
CA ASN A 15 -16.49 25.56 -16.94
C ASN A 15 -16.91 24.12 -16.64
N LEU A 16 -17.19 23.81 -15.35
CA LEU A 16 -17.61 22.48 -14.93
C LEU A 16 -19.03 22.13 -15.43
N CYS A 17 -19.92 23.11 -15.60
CA CYS A 17 -21.25 22.83 -16.16
C CYS A 17 -21.21 22.44 -17.64
N GLU A 18 -20.30 22.99 -18.43
CA GLU A 18 -20.09 22.57 -19.82
C GLU A 18 -19.48 21.17 -19.87
N ARG A 19 -18.47 20.89 -19.05
CA ARG A 19 -17.90 19.54 -18.93
C ARG A 19 -18.93 18.50 -18.52
N ALA A 20 -19.85 18.85 -17.59
CA ALA A 20 -20.95 17.99 -17.19
C ALA A 20 -21.91 17.69 -18.34
N LYS A 21 -22.23 18.71 -19.19
CA LYS A 21 -23.05 18.53 -20.40
C LYS A 21 -22.39 17.63 -21.44
N GLU A 22 -21.09 17.72 -21.57
CA GLU A 22 -20.27 16.91 -22.48
C GLU A 22 -20.01 15.48 -21.96
N GLY A 23 -20.46 15.13 -20.75
CA GLY A 23 -20.22 13.83 -20.14
C GLY A 23 -18.77 13.58 -19.69
N LYS A 24 -17.96 14.64 -19.60
CA LYS A 24 -16.53 14.57 -19.26
C LYS A 24 -16.25 14.54 -17.75
N LEU A 25 -17.27 14.72 -16.91
CA LEU A 25 -17.13 14.62 -15.46
C LEU A 25 -17.52 13.23 -14.99
N ASP A 26 -16.91 12.81 -13.87
CA ASP A 26 -17.22 11.54 -13.24
C ASP A 26 -18.56 11.56 -12.51
N PRO A 27 -19.29 10.43 -12.43
CA PRO A 27 -20.50 10.33 -11.62
C PRO A 27 -20.12 10.44 -10.14
N VAL A 28 -20.85 11.26 -9.40
CA VAL A 28 -20.63 11.45 -7.97
C VAL A 28 -21.64 10.63 -7.18
N ILE A 29 -21.14 9.77 -6.31
CA ILE A 29 -21.91 8.79 -5.54
C ILE A 29 -21.63 8.98 -4.06
N GLY A 30 -22.68 8.91 -3.22
CA GLY A 30 -22.53 8.88 -1.77
C GLY A 30 -22.15 10.22 -1.12
N ARG A 31 -22.31 11.35 -1.83
CA ARG A 31 -22.01 12.71 -1.31
C ARG A 31 -23.23 13.64 -1.31
N ASP A 32 -24.41 13.07 -1.21
CA ASP A 32 -25.67 13.82 -1.30
C ASP A 32 -25.88 14.83 -0.16
N ASP A 33 -25.45 14.49 1.04
CA ASP A 33 -25.62 15.35 2.21
C ASP A 33 -24.66 16.54 2.16
N GLU A 34 -23.40 16.34 1.76
CA GLU A 34 -22.44 17.42 1.57
C GLU A 34 -22.88 18.35 0.43
N ILE A 35 -23.32 17.81 -0.71
CA ILE A 35 -23.84 18.60 -1.83
C ILE A 35 -25.08 19.39 -1.38
N ARG A 36 -25.99 18.76 -0.66
CA ARG A 36 -27.18 19.44 -0.10
C ARG A 36 -26.78 20.57 0.84
N ARG A 37 -25.77 20.35 1.67
CA ARG A 37 -25.22 21.36 2.58
C ARG A 37 -24.61 22.54 1.83
N VAL A 38 -23.84 22.28 0.78
CA VAL A 38 -23.27 23.30 -0.11
C VAL A 38 -24.39 24.12 -0.76
N LEU A 39 -25.43 23.49 -1.30
CA LEU A 39 -26.60 24.15 -1.89
C LEU A 39 -27.34 25.07 -0.88
N GLN A 40 -27.52 24.60 0.35
CA GLN A 40 -28.11 25.39 1.44
C GLN A 40 -27.27 26.63 1.74
N ILE A 41 -25.95 26.52 1.80
CA ILE A 41 -25.05 27.64 2.08
C ILE A 41 -25.09 28.65 0.93
N LEU A 42 -24.97 28.19 -0.32
CA LEU A 42 -24.99 29.03 -1.51
C LEU A 42 -26.33 29.82 -1.64
N SER A 43 -27.42 29.29 -1.08
CA SER A 43 -28.75 29.94 -1.09
C SER A 43 -28.94 30.97 0.04
N ARG A 44 -27.99 31.12 0.97
CA ARG A 44 -28.08 32.07 2.10
C ARG A 44 -27.86 33.52 1.62
N ARG A 45 -28.40 34.45 2.37
CA ARG A 45 -28.24 35.90 2.13
C ARG A 45 -26.83 36.36 2.53
N THR A 46 -26.27 35.80 3.61
CA THR A 46 -24.97 36.15 4.16
C THR A 46 -24.23 34.85 4.49
N LYS A 47 -22.88 34.85 4.53
CA LYS A 47 -22.06 33.68 4.72
C LYS A 47 -22.41 32.57 3.71
N ASN A 48 -22.53 32.96 2.47
CA ASN A 48 -23.02 32.15 1.36
C ASN A 48 -21.88 31.50 0.56
N ASN A 49 -20.64 31.53 1.07
CA ASN A 49 -19.50 30.85 0.48
C ASN A 49 -19.16 29.61 1.32
N PRO A 50 -19.39 28.39 0.83
CA PRO A 50 -18.94 27.19 1.51
C PRO A 50 -17.42 26.99 1.37
N VAL A 51 -16.80 26.44 2.39
CA VAL A 51 -15.44 25.89 2.31
C VAL A 51 -15.48 24.42 2.71
N LEU A 52 -15.06 23.56 1.79
CA LEU A 52 -14.97 22.12 1.98
C LEU A 52 -13.66 21.82 2.72
N ILE A 53 -13.77 21.20 3.88
CA ILE A 53 -12.62 20.91 4.75
C ILE A 53 -12.54 19.41 4.93
N GLY A 54 -11.42 18.81 4.56
CA GLY A 54 -11.19 17.37 4.70
C GLY A 54 -9.79 17.00 4.24
N GLU A 55 -9.37 15.80 4.56
CA GLU A 55 -8.06 15.28 4.18
C GLU A 55 -7.88 15.19 2.65
N PRO A 56 -6.63 15.15 2.15
CA PRO A 56 -6.38 14.91 0.73
C PRO A 56 -6.98 13.58 0.28
N GLY A 57 -7.60 13.54 -0.91
CA GLY A 57 -8.14 12.29 -1.47
C GLY A 57 -9.52 11.87 -0.97
N VAL A 58 -10.17 12.61 -0.04
CA VAL A 58 -11.55 12.26 0.42
C VAL A 58 -12.66 12.64 -0.56
N GLY A 59 -12.34 13.27 -1.68
CA GLY A 59 -13.32 13.60 -2.73
C GLY A 59 -13.95 14.99 -2.63
N LYS A 60 -13.24 16.00 -2.11
CA LYS A 60 -13.73 17.40 -2.06
C LYS A 60 -14.09 17.96 -3.43
N THR A 61 -13.26 17.73 -4.44
CA THR A 61 -13.48 18.16 -5.83
C THR A 61 -14.68 17.45 -6.45
N ALA A 62 -14.88 16.17 -6.16
CA ALA A 62 -16.04 15.39 -6.62
C ALA A 62 -17.38 15.99 -6.16
N ILE A 63 -17.45 16.54 -4.93
CA ILE A 63 -18.67 17.22 -4.43
C ILE A 63 -19.03 18.38 -5.32
N VAL A 64 -18.04 19.14 -5.80
CA VAL A 64 -18.25 20.31 -6.67
C VAL A 64 -18.65 19.88 -8.08
N GLU A 65 -18.08 18.79 -8.59
CA GLU A 65 -18.50 18.18 -9.85
C GLU A 65 -19.93 17.63 -9.77
N GLY A 66 -20.31 17.01 -8.65
CA GLY A 66 -21.69 16.60 -8.38
C GLY A 66 -22.67 17.77 -8.35
N LEU A 67 -22.24 18.90 -7.80
CA LEU A 67 -23.02 20.13 -7.84
C LEU A 67 -23.21 20.61 -9.30
N ALA A 68 -22.18 20.57 -10.15
CA ALA A 68 -22.29 20.91 -11.56
C ALA A 68 -23.29 20.01 -12.29
N HIS A 69 -23.28 18.70 -12.04
CA HIS A 69 -24.25 17.75 -12.58
C HIS A 69 -25.69 18.10 -12.16
N ARG A 70 -25.93 18.45 -10.88
CA ARG A 70 -27.27 18.85 -10.41
C ARG A 70 -27.73 20.15 -11.01
N ILE A 71 -26.84 21.14 -11.18
CA ILE A 71 -27.19 22.41 -11.86
C ILE A 71 -27.61 22.13 -13.30
N VAL A 72 -26.89 21.32 -14.04
CA VAL A 72 -27.20 20.99 -15.44
C VAL A 72 -28.50 20.21 -15.59
N ARG A 73 -28.82 19.31 -14.63
CA ARG A 73 -30.09 18.57 -14.60
C ARG A 73 -31.26 19.40 -14.09
N GLY A 74 -31.01 20.60 -13.53
CA GLY A 74 -32.02 21.43 -12.92
C GLY A 74 -32.47 20.97 -11.53
N ASP A 75 -31.77 20.01 -10.92
CA ASP A 75 -32.03 19.46 -9.58
C ASP A 75 -31.38 20.32 -8.49
N VAL A 76 -31.69 21.60 -8.52
CA VAL A 76 -31.21 22.64 -7.59
C VAL A 76 -32.29 23.64 -7.31
N PRO A 77 -32.23 24.41 -6.19
CA PRO A 77 -33.12 25.50 -5.93
C PRO A 77 -33.20 26.50 -7.08
N GLU A 78 -34.38 27.15 -7.27
CA GLU A 78 -34.67 28.03 -8.41
C GLU A 78 -33.61 29.11 -8.64
N ASN A 79 -33.09 29.69 -7.53
CA ASN A 79 -32.06 30.72 -7.56
C ASN A 79 -30.66 30.21 -8.03
N LEU A 80 -30.49 28.92 -8.17
CA LEU A 80 -29.23 28.29 -8.63
C LEU A 80 -29.33 27.67 -10.04
N LYS A 81 -30.52 27.48 -10.60
CA LYS A 81 -30.72 26.83 -11.92
C LYS A 81 -30.00 27.50 -13.10
N ARG A 82 -29.82 28.84 -13.01
CA ARG A 82 -29.15 29.61 -14.07
C ARG A 82 -27.66 29.88 -13.80
N LYS A 83 -27.13 29.34 -12.67
CA LYS A 83 -25.75 29.57 -12.31
C LYS A 83 -24.84 28.68 -13.12
N GLN A 84 -23.63 29.17 -13.35
CA GLN A 84 -22.53 28.41 -13.95
C GLN A 84 -21.42 28.26 -12.92
N LEU A 85 -20.84 27.08 -12.88
CA LEU A 85 -19.78 26.73 -11.96
C LEU A 85 -18.46 26.65 -12.71
N TYR A 86 -17.49 27.46 -12.30
CA TYR A 86 -16.16 27.51 -12.88
C TYR A 86 -15.13 27.08 -11.85
N SER A 87 -14.20 26.21 -12.22
CA SER A 87 -13.04 25.84 -11.41
C SER A 87 -11.84 26.69 -11.81
N LEU A 88 -11.27 27.41 -10.85
CA LEU A 88 -10.09 28.25 -11.06
C LEU A 88 -8.84 27.37 -11.26
N ASP A 89 -8.14 27.57 -12.35
CA ASP A 89 -6.89 26.88 -12.65
C ASP A 89 -5.69 27.68 -12.10
N MET A 90 -5.22 27.27 -10.91
CA MET A 90 -4.07 27.91 -10.26
C MET A 90 -2.79 27.72 -11.07
N GLY A 91 -2.63 26.58 -11.75
CA GLY A 91 -1.49 26.31 -12.61
C GLY A 91 -1.41 27.29 -13.78
N ALA A 92 -2.54 27.53 -14.48
CA ALA A 92 -2.64 28.47 -15.57
C ALA A 92 -2.40 29.94 -15.14
N LEU A 93 -2.83 30.29 -13.92
CA LEU A 93 -2.60 31.63 -13.36
C LEU A 93 -1.10 31.91 -13.10
N ILE A 94 -0.37 30.91 -12.64
CA ILE A 94 1.05 31.00 -12.28
C ILE A 94 1.97 30.79 -13.48
N ALA A 95 1.57 29.94 -14.43
CA ALA A 95 2.39 29.57 -15.58
C ALA A 95 2.78 30.79 -16.42
N GLY A 96 4.09 30.98 -16.61
CA GLY A 96 4.64 32.08 -17.42
C GLY A 96 4.59 33.48 -16.77
N ALA A 97 4.10 33.61 -15.54
CA ALA A 97 4.19 34.88 -14.80
C ALA A 97 5.65 35.12 -14.35
N LYS A 98 6.34 36.04 -15.02
CA LYS A 98 7.75 36.38 -14.69
C LYS A 98 7.86 37.25 -13.46
N TYR A 99 6.81 37.98 -13.13
CA TYR A 99 6.75 38.94 -12.01
C TYR A 99 5.45 38.74 -11.22
N GLN A 100 5.54 39.01 -9.92
CA GLN A 100 4.41 38.91 -8.98
C GLN A 100 3.17 39.71 -9.43
N GLY A 101 3.34 40.86 -10.04
CA GLY A 101 2.26 41.70 -10.53
C GLY A 101 1.41 41.05 -11.63
N GLU A 102 1.98 40.19 -12.48
CA GLU A 102 1.25 39.53 -13.57
C GLU A 102 0.24 38.54 -13.03
N PHE A 103 0.57 37.78 -11.99
CA PHE A 103 -0.40 36.87 -11.33
C PHE A 103 -1.53 37.66 -10.68
N GLU A 104 -1.22 38.76 -9.97
CA GLU A 104 -2.25 39.59 -9.34
C GLU A 104 -3.16 40.22 -10.38
N GLU A 105 -2.63 40.65 -11.52
CA GLU A 105 -3.43 41.20 -12.62
C GLU A 105 -4.37 40.14 -13.24
N ARG A 106 -3.86 38.96 -13.49
CA ARG A 106 -4.68 37.82 -13.99
C ARG A 106 -5.80 37.44 -13.02
N LEU A 107 -5.49 37.31 -11.72
CA LEU A 107 -6.48 37.00 -10.69
C LEU A 107 -7.52 38.13 -10.56
N LYS A 108 -7.11 39.40 -10.60
CA LYS A 108 -8.01 40.56 -10.63
C LYS A 108 -8.92 40.53 -11.87
N GLY A 109 -8.36 40.16 -13.03
CA GLY A 109 -9.13 39.98 -14.26
C GLY A 109 -10.24 38.96 -14.10
N VAL A 110 -9.92 37.76 -13.59
CA VAL A 110 -10.90 36.70 -13.32
C VAL A 110 -11.98 37.16 -12.35
N ILE A 111 -11.61 37.80 -11.22
CA ILE A 111 -12.55 38.30 -10.23
C ILE A 111 -13.47 39.38 -10.85
N THR A 112 -12.93 40.24 -11.69
CA THR A 112 -13.69 41.26 -12.38
C THR A 112 -14.70 40.64 -13.33
N ASP A 113 -14.32 39.63 -14.10
CA ASP A 113 -15.23 38.92 -14.99
C ASP A 113 -16.36 38.22 -14.19
N VAL A 114 -16.03 37.59 -13.05
CA VAL A 114 -17.04 36.95 -12.16
C VAL A 114 -17.97 37.99 -11.54
N THR A 115 -17.47 39.11 -11.04
CA THR A 115 -18.33 40.16 -10.40
C THR A 115 -19.21 40.87 -11.42
N GLN A 116 -18.77 41.02 -12.67
CA GLN A 116 -19.61 41.60 -13.75
C GLN A 116 -20.71 40.68 -14.25
N SER A 117 -20.72 39.40 -13.85
CA SER A 117 -21.77 38.43 -14.21
C SER A 117 -23.04 38.55 -13.37
N ASP A 118 -23.18 39.57 -12.53
CA ASP A 118 -24.35 39.77 -11.61
C ASP A 118 -24.67 38.52 -10.77
N GLY A 119 -23.60 37.80 -10.38
CA GLY A 119 -23.66 36.61 -9.55
C GLY A 119 -24.18 35.37 -10.28
N GLU A 120 -24.19 35.34 -11.60
CA GLU A 120 -24.51 34.12 -12.37
C GLU A 120 -23.38 33.06 -12.29
N ILE A 121 -22.16 33.47 -11.93
CA ILE A 121 -21.00 32.63 -11.84
C ILE A 121 -20.69 32.29 -10.37
N ILE A 122 -20.42 31.02 -10.11
CA ILE A 122 -19.87 30.51 -8.85
C ILE A 122 -18.46 30.02 -9.15
N LEU A 123 -17.46 30.52 -8.41
CA LEU A 123 -16.06 30.16 -8.59
C LEU A 123 -15.65 29.10 -7.60
N PHE A 124 -15.21 27.94 -8.08
CA PHE A 124 -14.56 26.92 -7.25
C PHE A 124 -13.06 27.18 -7.21
N ILE A 125 -12.50 27.18 -6.01
CA ILE A 125 -11.06 27.39 -5.77
C ILE A 125 -10.58 26.19 -4.95
N ASP A 126 -9.89 25.28 -5.62
CA ASP A 126 -9.23 24.18 -4.94
C ASP A 126 -7.96 24.69 -4.25
N GLU A 127 -7.57 24.07 -3.15
CA GLU A 127 -6.45 24.52 -2.33
C GLU A 127 -6.47 26.03 -2.02
N ILE A 128 -7.64 26.55 -1.65
CA ILE A 128 -7.87 28.00 -1.45
C ILE A 128 -6.88 28.62 -0.47
N HIS A 129 -6.25 27.83 0.41
CA HIS A 129 -5.22 28.26 1.33
C HIS A 129 -3.98 28.82 0.60
N THR A 130 -3.71 28.38 -0.63
CA THR A 130 -2.59 28.89 -1.44
C THR A 130 -2.74 30.36 -1.77
N LEU A 131 -3.99 30.84 -1.95
CA LEU A 131 -4.29 32.24 -2.16
C LEU A 131 -4.28 33.06 -0.87
N VAL A 132 -4.51 32.42 0.29
CA VAL A 132 -4.65 33.08 1.59
C VAL A 132 -3.31 33.11 2.36
N GLY A 133 -2.51 32.06 2.19
CA GLY A 133 -1.27 31.84 2.95
C GLY A 133 0.01 32.47 2.39
N ALA A 134 -0.02 32.91 1.17
CA ALA A 134 1.14 33.37 0.44
C ALA A 134 1.81 34.68 0.99
N GLY A 135 1.20 35.36 1.95
CA GLY A 135 1.66 36.67 2.42
C GLY A 135 2.63 36.72 3.60
N LYS A 136 3.02 35.58 4.19
CA LYS A 136 3.82 35.55 5.43
C LYS A 136 5.35 35.37 5.23
N THR A 137 5.80 35.02 4.06
CA THR A 137 7.22 35.00 3.71
C THR A 137 7.56 36.22 2.87
N SER A 138 8.64 36.88 3.21
CA SER A 138 9.16 38.09 2.55
C SER A 138 9.19 37.92 1.02
N GLY A 139 8.23 38.53 0.31
CA GLY A 139 8.08 38.46 -1.14
C GLY A 139 6.96 37.58 -1.70
N ALA A 140 6.11 36.98 -0.87
CA ALA A 140 5.04 36.12 -1.32
C ALA A 140 3.69 36.85 -1.47
N MET A 141 2.89 36.44 -2.44
CA MET A 141 1.66 37.05 -2.94
C MET A 141 0.57 37.15 -1.86
N ASP A 142 0.01 38.31 -1.64
CA ASP A 142 -1.17 38.51 -0.82
C ASP A 142 -2.43 38.57 -1.69
N ALA A 143 -2.71 37.43 -2.35
CA ALA A 143 -3.93 37.25 -3.16
C ALA A 143 -5.22 37.35 -2.32
N ALA A 144 -5.11 37.11 -1.00
CA ALA A 144 -6.24 37.30 -0.08
C ALA A 144 -6.77 38.72 -0.09
N ASN A 145 -5.91 39.75 -0.21
CA ASN A 145 -6.32 41.15 -0.26
C ASN A 145 -7.10 41.50 -1.53
N ILE A 146 -6.96 40.72 -2.59
CA ILE A 146 -7.73 40.87 -3.83
C ILE A 146 -9.14 40.26 -3.68
N LEU A 147 -9.25 39.09 -3.01
CA LEU A 147 -10.53 38.39 -2.79
C LEU A 147 -11.39 39.07 -1.72
N LYS A 148 -10.81 39.56 -0.62
CA LYS A 148 -11.52 40.10 0.53
C LYS A 148 -12.55 41.19 0.19
N PRO A 149 -12.26 42.19 -0.66
CA PRO A 149 -13.26 43.23 -1.00
C PRO A 149 -14.46 42.66 -1.73
N ALA A 150 -14.28 41.79 -2.72
CA ALA A 150 -15.36 41.19 -3.50
C ALA A 150 -16.23 40.24 -2.65
N LEU A 151 -15.60 39.44 -1.78
CA LEU A 151 -16.30 38.62 -0.78
C LEU A 151 -17.05 39.46 0.27
N ALA A 152 -16.46 40.59 0.68
CA ALA A 152 -17.06 41.48 1.67
C ALA A 152 -18.34 42.13 1.16
N ARG A 153 -18.37 42.54 -0.10
CA ARG A 153 -19.54 43.14 -0.76
C ARG A 153 -20.55 42.11 -1.22
N GLY A 154 -20.23 40.81 -1.18
CA GLY A 154 -21.10 39.72 -1.66
C GLY A 154 -21.20 39.63 -3.19
N GLU A 155 -20.27 40.29 -3.88
CA GLU A 155 -20.19 40.31 -5.35
C GLU A 155 -19.54 39.02 -5.90
N LEU A 156 -18.68 38.37 -5.11
CA LEU A 156 -18.05 37.07 -5.43
C LEU A 156 -18.78 35.97 -4.67
N ARG A 157 -19.20 34.94 -5.40
CA ARG A 157 -19.65 33.64 -4.85
C ARG A 157 -18.57 32.61 -5.11
N ALA A 158 -18.02 32.05 -4.05
CA ALA A 158 -16.94 31.10 -4.14
C ALA A 158 -17.22 29.85 -3.29
N ILE A 159 -16.74 28.72 -3.79
CA ILE A 159 -16.59 27.45 -3.06
C ILE A 159 -15.09 27.23 -2.88
N GLY A 160 -14.63 27.13 -1.65
CA GLY A 160 -13.23 26.79 -1.36
C GLY A 160 -13.08 25.31 -1.00
N ALA A 161 -11.90 24.73 -1.25
CA ALA A 161 -11.52 23.43 -0.72
C ALA A 161 -10.14 23.56 -0.06
N THR A 162 -9.95 22.89 1.09
CA THR A 162 -8.68 22.90 1.84
C THR A 162 -8.64 21.74 2.84
N THR A 163 -7.49 21.49 3.46
CA THR A 163 -7.36 20.54 4.58
C THR A 163 -7.70 21.21 5.92
N LEU A 164 -7.87 20.40 6.98
CA LEU A 164 -8.17 20.92 8.32
C LEU A 164 -7.01 21.76 8.86
N ASP A 165 -5.78 21.27 8.73
CA ASP A 165 -4.58 21.97 9.21
C ASP A 165 -4.38 23.32 8.51
N GLU A 166 -4.56 23.35 7.20
CA GLU A 166 -4.46 24.57 6.40
C GLU A 166 -5.58 25.55 6.71
N TYR A 167 -6.81 25.03 6.96
CA TYR A 167 -7.91 25.87 7.39
C TYR A 167 -7.60 26.55 8.73
N GLN A 168 -7.13 25.80 9.73
CA GLN A 168 -6.73 26.36 11.02
C GLN A 168 -5.60 27.38 10.89
N LYS A 169 -4.58 27.06 10.11
CA LYS A 169 -3.42 27.90 9.94
C LYS A 169 -3.69 29.21 9.20
N TYR A 170 -4.54 29.21 8.18
CA TYR A 170 -4.72 30.33 7.27
C TYR A 170 -6.09 31.01 7.38
N PHE A 171 -7.17 30.27 7.61
CA PHE A 171 -8.53 30.83 7.69
C PHE A 171 -8.94 31.25 9.09
N GLU A 172 -8.68 30.46 10.11
CA GLU A 172 -9.05 30.80 11.50
C GLU A 172 -8.23 31.96 12.04
N THR A 173 -7.03 32.17 11.51
CA THR A 173 -6.19 33.34 11.85
C THR A 173 -6.67 34.63 11.18
N ASP A 174 -7.45 34.54 10.09
CA ASP A 174 -8.01 35.69 9.37
C ASP A 174 -9.52 35.83 9.62
N LYS A 175 -9.88 36.62 10.63
CA LYS A 175 -11.28 36.85 11.02
C LYS A 175 -12.18 37.41 9.92
N ALA A 176 -11.62 38.06 8.88
CA ALA A 176 -12.38 38.58 7.77
C ALA A 176 -12.86 37.46 6.83
N LEU A 177 -12.01 36.49 6.55
CA LEU A 177 -12.34 35.30 5.76
C LEU A 177 -13.24 34.35 6.54
N GLU A 178 -12.92 34.07 7.82
CA GLU A 178 -13.73 33.19 8.69
C GLU A 178 -15.19 33.63 8.74
N ARG A 179 -15.46 34.91 8.77
CA ARG A 179 -16.84 35.48 8.77
C ARG A 179 -17.57 35.35 7.42
N ARG A 180 -16.86 35.06 6.33
CA ARG A 180 -17.44 35.01 4.98
C ARG A 180 -17.62 33.59 4.47
N PHE A 181 -16.82 32.66 4.94
CA PHE A 181 -16.91 31.26 4.58
C PHE A 181 -17.67 30.46 5.66
N GLN A 182 -18.42 29.45 5.21
CA GLN A 182 -19.11 28.49 6.08
C GLN A 182 -18.46 27.12 5.90
N LYS A 183 -18.02 26.52 7.00
CA LYS A 183 -17.41 25.19 7.00
C LYS A 183 -18.38 24.10 6.55
N VAL A 184 -17.91 23.20 5.71
CA VAL A 184 -18.53 21.92 5.36
C VAL A 184 -17.46 20.86 5.53
N MET A 185 -17.61 20.00 6.54
CA MET A 185 -16.69 18.90 6.77
C MET A 185 -16.94 17.83 5.71
N VAL A 186 -15.84 17.27 5.20
CA VAL A 186 -15.84 16.18 4.22
C VAL A 186 -14.98 15.08 4.81
N ASP A 187 -15.65 14.12 5.43
CA ASP A 187 -15.00 13.01 6.08
C ASP A 187 -14.62 11.90 5.07
N GLU A 188 -13.67 11.08 5.45
CA GLU A 188 -13.33 9.87 4.70
C GLU A 188 -14.57 8.96 4.62
N PRO A 189 -14.97 8.49 3.43
CA PRO A 189 -16.09 7.55 3.30
C PRO A 189 -15.72 6.20 3.92
N ASP A 190 -16.72 5.51 4.43
CA ASP A 190 -16.54 4.14 4.90
C ASP A 190 -16.29 3.17 3.72
N GLU A 191 -15.92 1.92 4.03
CA GLU A 191 -15.63 0.92 3.01
C GLU A 191 -16.82 0.62 2.10
N ALA A 192 -18.06 0.57 2.65
CA ALA A 192 -19.27 0.28 1.90
C ALA A 192 -19.62 1.40 0.92
N ALA A 193 -19.52 2.66 1.36
CA ALA A 193 -19.67 3.83 0.50
C ALA A 193 -18.60 3.87 -0.60
N THR A 194 -17.35 3.55 -0.24
CA THR A 194 -16.23 3.52 -1.19
C THR A 194 -16.40 2.44 -2.26
N ILE A 195 -16.86 1.24 -1.90
CA ILE A 195 -17.18 0.18 -2.87
C ILE A 195 -18.27 0.68 -3.86
N SER A 196 -19.27 1.38 -3.35
CA SER A 196 -20.32 1.94 -4.20
C SER A 196 -19.79 3.00 -5.15
N ILE A 197 -18.86 3.86 -4.69
CA ILE A 197 -18.18 4.87 -5.52
C ILE A 197 -17.38 4.17 -6.63
N LEU A 198 -16.55 3.18 -6.30
CA LEU A 198 -15.73 2.47 -7.29
C LEU A 198 -16.59 1.70 -8.30
N ARG A 199 -17.70 1.09 -7.88
CA ARG A 199 -18.65 0.45 -8.79
C ARG A 199 -19.23 1.44 -9.81
N GLY A 200 -19.50 2.67 -9.37
CA GLY A 200 -19.97 3.72 -10.27
C GLY A 200 -18.91 4.28 -11.22
N LEU A 201 -17.64 4.21 -10.84
CA LEU A 201 -16.51 4.62 -11.68
C LEU A 201 -16.01 3.51 -12.61
N LYS A 202 -16.33 2.25 -12.30
CA LYS A 202 -15.83 1.05 -12.96
C LYS A 202 -15.89 1.13 -14.49
N GLU A 203 -17.05 1.47 -15.06
CA GLU A 203 -17.27 1.49 -16.52
C GLU A 203 -16.31 2.48 -17.22
N LYS A 204 -16.01 3.61 -16.60
CA LYS A 204 -15.07 4.61 -17.12
C LYS A 204 -13.62 4.10 -17.14
N TYR A 205 -13.18 3.45 -16.06
CA TYR A 205 -11.84 2.85 -16.00
C TYR A 205 -11.71 1.68 -16.95
N GLU A 206 -12.72 0.82 -17.05
CA GLU A 206 -12.76 -0.28 -18.03
C GLU A 206 -12.62 0.23 -19.46
N THR A 207 -13.29 1.34 -19.79
CA THR A 207 -13.22 1.95 -21.13
C THR A 207 -11.87 2.61 -21.37
N HIS A 208 -11.35 3.34 -20.39
CA HIS A 208 -10.07 4.04 -20.51
C HIS A 208 -8.91 3.06 -20.74
N HIS A 209 -8.82 2.04 -19.90
CA HIS A 209 -7.75 1.03 -19.97
C HIS A 209 -8.06 -0.12 -20.93
N ARG A 210 -9.30 -0.22 -21.41
CA ARG A 210 -9.77 -1.32 -22.27
C ARG A 210 -9.57 -2.70 -21.65
N VAL A 211 -9.78 -2.82 -20.37
CA VAL A 211 -9.74 -4.06 -19.59
C VAL A 211 -11.04 -4.22 -18.81
N ARG A 212 -11.32 -5.41 -18.33
CA ARG A 212 -12.46 -5.66 -17.45
C ARG A 212 -12.02 -5.66 -15.99
N ILE A 213 -12.82 -5.08 -15.11
CA ILE A 213 -12.55 -5.05 -13.67
C ILE A 213 -13.60 -5.89 -12.96
N LYS A 214 -13.18 -6.94 -12.27
CA LYS A 214 -14.09 -7.77 -11.48
C LYS A 214 -14.57 -7.04 -10.23
N ASP A 215 -15.73 -7.44 -9.71
CA ASP A 215 -16.26 -6.86 -8.47
C ASP A 215 -15.40 -7.24 -7.25
N ASP A 216 -14.79 -8.43 -7.25
CA ASP A 216 -13.84 -8.86 -6.24
C ASP A 216 -12.58 -7.99 -6.20
N ALA A 217 -12.10 -7.50 -7.36
CA ALA A 217 -11.03 -6.52 -7.44
C ALA A 217 -11.40 -5.20 -6.77
N ILE A 218 -12.64 -4.71 -6.98
CA ILE A 218 -13.13 -3.49 -6.34
C ILE A 218 -13.19 -3.65 -4.82
N ILE A 219 -13.78 -4.76 -4.36
CA ILE A 219 -13.86 -5.06 -2.92
C ILE A 219 -12.46 -5.16 -2.33
N SER A 220 -11.55 -5.87 -3.00
CA SER A 220 -10.15 -6.01 -2.57
C SER A 220 -9.40 -4.67 -2.55
N ALA A 221 -9.60 -3.81 -3.55
CA ALA A 221 -8.98 -2.49 -3.59
C ALA A 221 -9.38 -1.64 -2.37
N VAL A 222 -10.64 -1.67 -1.98
CA VAL A 222 -11.14 -0.94 -0.80
C VAL A 222 -10.63 -1.55 0.49
N THR A 223 -10.83 -2.84 0.70
CA THR A 223 -10.48 -3.52 1.96
C THR A 223 -8.97 -3.56 2.19
N LEU A 224 -8.19 -3.85 1.14
CA LEU A 224 -6.73 -3.89 1.26
C LEU A 224 -6.14 -2.49 1.43
N SER A 225 -6.64 -1.48 0.69
CA SER A 225 -6.16 -0.11 0.88
C SER A 225 -6.53 0.45 2.25
N ALA A 226 -7.74 0.19 2.75
CA ALA A 226 -8.15 0.60 4.09
C ALA A 226 -7.25 0.01 5.17
N ARG A 227 -6.87 -1.26 5.00
CA ARG A 227 -6.06 -2.03 5.96
C ARG A 227 -4.56 -1.73 5.85
N TYR A 228 -4.01 -1.67 4.63
CA TYR A 228 -2.55 -1.68 4.39
C TYR A 228 -1.95 -0.32 4.01
N ILE A 229 -2.75 0.61 3.49
CA ILE A 229 -2.30 1.95 3.10
C ILE A 229 -2.86 2.96 4.11
N THR A 230 -2.06 3.31 5.11
CA THR A 230 -2.50 4.12 6.26
C THR A 230 -2.15 5.61 6.14
N ASP A 231 -1.34 5.99 5.18
CA ASP A 231 -0.86 7.36 4.94
C ASP A 231 -1.69 8.11 3.88
N ARG A 232 -2.71 7.45 3.30
CA ARG A 232 -3.65 8.00 2.31
C ARG A 232 -5.09 7.66 2.69
N PHE A 233 -6.05 8.39 2.13
CA PHE A 233 -7.47 8.30 2.49
C PHE A 233 -8.32 7.70 1.36
N LEU A 234 -9.42 7.04 1.74
CA LEU A 234 -10.45 6.62 0.82
C LEU A 234 -11.24 7.85 0.29
N PRO A 235 -11.76 7.79 -0.94
CA PRO A 235 -11.70 6.70 -1.90
C PRO A 235 -10.43 6.70 -2.78
N ASP A 236 -9.63 7.76 -2.74
CA ASP A 236 -8.52 8.02 -3.67
C ASP A 236 -7.51 6.87 -3.74
N LYS A 237 -7.03 6.38 -2.57
CA LYS A 237 -6.10 5.23 -2.53
C LYS A 237 -6.65 3.96 -3.16
N ALA A 238 -7.97 3.71 -3.07
CA ALA A 238 -8.59 2.54 -3.68
C ALA A 238 -8.80 2.74 -5.19
N ILE A 239 -9.11 3.95 -5.61
CA ILE A 239 -9.21 4.33 -7.03
C ILE A 239 -7.85 4.15 -7.70
N ASP A 240 -6.78 4.67 -7.10
CA ASP A 240 -5.43 4.55 -7.63
C ASP A 240 -4.96 3.09 -7.79
N LEU A 241 -5.33 2.20 -6.85
CA LEU A 241 -5.04 0.77 -6.97
C LEU A 241 -5.72 0.15 -8.18
N VAL A 242 -7.00 0.46 -8.40
CA VAL A 242 -7.74 -0.04 -9.56
C VAL A 242 -7.18 0.52 -10.85
N ASP A 243 -6.81 1.81 -10.87
CA ASP A 243 -6.22 2.48 -12.02
C ASP A 243 -4.86 1.86 -12.40
N GLU A 244 -3.96 1.68 -11.41
CA GLU A 244 -2.66 1.05 -11.64
C GLU A 244 -2.78 -0.42 -12.06
N ALA A 245 -3.72 -1.19 -11.47
CA ALA A 245 -3.97 -2.57 -11.86
C ALA A 245 -4.47 -2.68 -13.31
N ALA A 246 -5.40 -1.81 -13.67
CA ALA A 246 -5.93 -1.75 -15.03
C ALA A 246 -4.85 -1.31 -16.03
N ALA A 247 -4.02 -0.32 -15.67
CA ALA A 247 -2.90 0.12 -16.51
C ALA A 247 -1.83 -0.98 -16.68
N LYS A 248 -1.48 -1.71 -15.61
CA LYS A 248 -0.56 -2.84 -15.67
C LYS A 248 -1.07 -3.93 -16.58
N LEU A 249 -2.32 -4.37 -16.36
CA LEU A 249 -2.95 -5.41 -17.18
C LEU A 249 -3.02 -4.99 -18.66
N ARG A 250 -3.34 -3.73 -18.92
CA ARG A 250 -3.32 -3.18 -20.29
C ARG A 250 -1.95 -3.31 -20.95
N LEU A 251 -0.88 -2.99 -20.21
CA LEU A 251 0.49 -3.13 -20.69
C LEU A 251 0.83 -4.60 -20.99
N GLU A 252 0.37 -5.52 -20.14
CA GLU A 252 0.57 -6.97 -20.32
C GLU A 252 -0.18 -7.49 -21.56
N VAL A 253 -1.42 -7.04 -21.78
CA VAL A 253 -2.22 -7.40 -22.98
C VAL A 253 -1.55 -6.91 -24.27
N ASP A 254 -0.97 -5.72 -24.25
CA ASP A 254 -0.30 -5.13 -25.41
C ASP A 254 1.13 -5.68 -25.62
N SER A 255 1.74 -6.28 -24.60
CA SER A 255 3.09 -6.83 -24.63
C SER A 255 3.12 -8.33 -24.94
N LYS A 256 4.31 -8.81 -25.27
CA LYS A 256 4.52 -10.23 -25.54
C LYS A 256 4.44 -11.03 -24.25
N PRO A 257 3.70 -12.16 -24.20
CA PRO A 257 3.65 -13.02 -23.01
C PRO A 257 5.05 -13.46 -22.56
N GLU A 258 5.25 -13.58 -21.25
CA GLU A 258 6.53 -13.93 -20.63
C GLU A 258 7.07 -15.28 -21.14
N GLU A 259 6.18 -16.25 -21.36
CA GLU A 259 6.54 -17.56 -21.92
C GLU A 259 7.17 -17.44 -23.31
N LEU A 260 6.59 -16.58 -24.17
CA LEU A 260 7.10 -16.32 -25.50
C LEU A 260 8.44 -15.55 -25.48
N ASP A 261 8.59 -14.58 -24.57
CA ASP A 261 9.85 -13.84 -24.42
C ASP A 261 10.97 -14.74 -23.88
N ASN A 262 10.68 -15.65 -22.96
CA ASN A 262 11.62 -16.63 -22.45
C ASN A 262 12.06 -17.60 -23.56
N LEU A 263 11.15 -18.09 -24.41
CA LEU A 263 11.50 -18.92 -25.56
C LEU A 263 12.37 -18.17 -26.55
N ASP A 264 12.06 -16.91 -26.84
CA ASP A 264 12.89 -16.09 -27.74
C ASP A 264 14.31 -15.88 -27.18
N ARG A 265 14.45 -15.67 -25.87
CA ARG A 265 15.77 -15.57 -25.21
C ARG A 265 16.55 -16.89 -25.30
N GLN A 266 15.91 -18.02 -25.03
CA GLN A 266 16.54 -19.34 -25.13
C GLN A 266 16.96 -19.65 -26.57
N ILE A 267 16.10 -19.38 -27.55
CA ILE A 267 16.42 -19.54 -28.98
C ILE A 267 17.63 -18.68 -29.35
N LYS A 268 17.64 -17.42 -28.95
CA LYS A 268 18.76 -16.50 -29.23
C LYS A 268 20.06 -16.95 -28.58
N GLN A 269 20.00 -17.46 -27.36
CA GLN A 269 21.17 -18.02 -26.65
C GLN A 269 21.75 -19.23 -27.39
N LEU A 270 20.89 -20.18 -27.78
CA LEU A 270 21.31 -21.36 -28.52
C LEU A 270 21.80 -21.03 -29.94
N GLU A 271 21.27 -19.99 -30.57
CA GLU A 271 21.78 -19.49 -31.85
C GLU A 271 23.21 -18.96 -31.72
N ILE A 272 23.50 -18.19 -30.66
CA ILE A 272 24.84 -17.69 -30.36
C ILE A 272 25.78 -18.89 -30.09
N GLU A 273 25.35 -19.86 -29.30
CA GLU A 273 26.13 -21.08 -29.00
C GLU A 273 26.39 -21.90 -30.27
N ARG A 274 25.37 -22.06 -31.11
CA ARG A 274 25.53 -22.73 -32.43
C ARG A 274 26.62 -22.08 -33.28
N GLU A 275 26.66 -20.76 -33.37
CA GLU A 275 27.68 -20.06 -34.15
C GLU A 275 29.10 -20.18 -33.52
N ALA A 276 29.19 -20.25 -32.18
CA ALA A 276 30.46 -20.51 -31.50
C ALA A 276 30.99 -21.93 -31.76
N ILE A 277 30.15 -22.95 -31.58
CA ILE A 277 30.50 -24.36 -31.78
C ILE A 277 30.80 -24.70 -33.25
N LYS A 278 30.13 -24.01 -34.19
CA LYS A 278 30.41 -24.13 -35.62
C LYS A 278 31.87 -23.77 -35.95
N ARG A 279 32.46 -22.83 -35.21
CA ARG A 279 33.90 -22.47 -35.33
C ARG A 279 34.82 -23.54 -34.75
N GLU A 280 34.38 -24.29 -33.76
CA GLU A 280 35.13 -25.35 -33.08
C GLU A 280 35.03 -26.71 -33.80
N LYS A 281 34.22 -26.84 -34.88
CA LYS A 281 34.01 -28.05 -35.70
C LYS A 281 33.54 -29.28 -34.91
N ASN A 282 32.77 -29.12 -33.85
CA ASN A 282 32.22 -30.24 -33.07
C ASN A 282 30.84 -30.64 -33.61
N GLU A 283 30.79 -31.60 -34.54
CA GLU A 283 29.57 -32.01 -35.26
C GLU A 283 28.51 -32.63 -34.35
N ALA A 284 28.90 -33.37 -33.30
CA ALA A 284 27.95 -34.04 -32.40
C ALA A 284 27.16 -33.00 -31.54
N LYS A 285 27.87 -32.00 -30.99
CA LYS A 285 27.21 -30.90 -30.24
C LYS A 285 26.36 -30.03 -31.15
N LEU A 286 26.80 -29.81 -32.38
CA LEU A 286 26.08 -29.01 -33.37
C LEU A 286 24.78 -29.67 -33.81
N ALA A 287 24.71 -31.00 -33.89
CA ALA A 287 23.51 -31.76 -34.15
C ALA A 287 22.50 -31.65 -32.99
N ALA A 288 22.97 -31.80 -31.73
CA ALA A 288 22.11 -31.66 -30.54
C ALA A 288 21.49 -30.26 -30.41
N ILE A 289 22.28 -29.20 -30.63
CA ILE A 289 21.78 -27.82 -30.59
C ILE A 289 20.77 -27.55 -31.71
N LYS A 290 20.98 -28.10 -32.90
CA LYS A 290 20.00 -27.98 -34.00
C LYS A 290 18.66 -28.63 -33.67
N GLU A 291 18.67 -29.79 -33.03
CA GLU A 291 17.45 -30.48 -32.58
C GLU A 291 16.73 -29.67 -31.51
N GLN A 292 17.44 -29.16 -30.51
CA GLN A 292 16.86 -28.28 -29.47
C GLN A 292 16.28 -27.01 -30.08
N LEU A 293 17.00 -26.34 -30.98
CA LEU A 293 16.52 -25.17 -31.69
C LEU A 293 15.23 -25.47 -32.47
N SER A 294 15.18 -26.58 -33.20
CA SER A 294 14.01 -27.00 -33.98
C SER A 294 12.78 -27.17 -33.07
N THR A 295 12.97 -27.80 -31.88
CA THR A 295 11.90 -28.00 -30.89
C THR A 295 11.40 -26.68 -30.32
N LEU A 296 12.32 -25.80 -29.90
CA LEU A 296 11.94 -24.49 -29.30
C LEU A 296 11.31 -23.55 -30.33
N VAL A 297 11.79 -23.54 -31.58
CA VAL A 297 11.19 -22.76 -32.67
C VAL A 297 9.77 -23.23 -32.96
N SER A 298 9.53 -24.57 -33.01
CA SER A 298 8.20 -25.12 -33.22
C SER A 298 7.24 -24.78 -32.06
N GLN A 299 7.73 -24.80 -30.81
CA GLN A 299 6.95 -24.37 -29.63
C GLN A 299 6.62 -22.89 -29.70
N ARG A 300 7.61 -22.04 -30.02
CA ARG A 300 7.42 -20.60 -30.19
C ARG A 300 6.37 -20.28 -31.28
N GLU A 301 6.43 -20.97 -32.44
CA GLU A 301 5.47 -20.73 -33.52
C GLU A 301 4.04 -21.11 -33.14
N LYS A 302 3.85 -22.20 -32.39
CA LYS A 302 2.54 -22.59 -31.87
C LYS A 302 1.99 -21.56 -30.88
N LEU A 303 2.79 -21.15 -29.91
CA LEU A 303 2.40 -20.15 -28.91
C LEU A 303 2.15 -18.78 -29.54
N ASN A 304 2.97 -18.39 -30.53
CA ASN A 304 2.76 -17.13 -31.23
C ASN A 304 1.45 -17.13 -32.05
N ALA A 305 1.13 -18.23 -32.71
CA ALA A 305 -0.14 -18.37 -33.43
C ALA A 305 -1.35 -18.36 -32.48
N GLN A 306 -1.21 -18.92 -31.29
CA GLN A 306 -2.24 -18.85 -30.25
C GLN A 306 -2.39 -17.40 -29.75
N TRP A 307 -1.30 -16.75 -29.40
CA TRP A 307 -1.28 -15.36 -28.93
C TRP A 307 -1.89 -14.39 -29.97
N ASP A 308 -1.54 -14.52 -31.25
CA ASP A 308 -2.10 -13.68 -32.32
C ASP A 308 -3.62 -13.85 -32.43
N LYS A 309 -4.15 -15.07 -32.28
CA LYS A 309 -5.59 -15.34 -32.28
C LYS A 309 -6.27 -14.72 -31.04
N GLU A 310 -5.72 -14.94 -29.83
CA GLU A 310 -6.26 -14.37 -28.60
C GLU A 310 -6.27 -12.84 -28.68
N LYS A 311 -5.17 -12.23 -29.13
CA LYS A 311 -5.07 -10.78 -29.35
C LYS A 311 -6.12 -10.24 -30.33
N GLY A 312 -6.43 -11.01 -31.38
CA GLY A 312 -7.49 -10.68 -32.32
C GLY A 312 -8.88 -10.65 -31.68
N TYR A 313 -9.21 -11.62 -30.84
CA TYR A 313 -10.49 -11.64 -30.11
C TYR A 313 -10.58 -10.50 -29.08
N VAL A 314 -9.50 -10.25 -28.33
CA VAL A 314 -9.41 -9.14 -27.38
C VAL A 314 -9.62 -7.80 -28.07
N ALA A 315 -8.97 -7.58 -29.22
CA ALA A 315 -9.13 -6.36 -30.00
C ALA A 315 -10.58 -6.18 -30.49
N THR A 316 -11.25 -7.26 -30.90
CA THR A 316 -12.66 -7.21 -31.30
C THR A 316 -13.55 -6.81 -30.13
N ILE A 317 -13.39 -7.44 -28.96
CA ILE A 317 -14.14 -7.10 -27.73
C ILE A 317 -13.95 -5.63 -27.37
N GLN A 318 -12.71 -5.13 -27.39
CA GLN A 318 -12.40 -3.74 -27.05
C GLN A 318 -13.03 -2.74 -28.03
N ASN A 319 -12.96 -3.01 -29.32
CA ASN A 319 -13.52 -2.13 -30.36
C ASN A 319 -15.05 -2.07 -30.27
N GLU A 320 -15.72 -3.21 -30.04
CA GLU A 320 -17.17 -3.23 -29.88
C GLU A 320 -17.64 -2.56 -28.57
N LYS A 321 -16.88 -2.67 -27.48
CA LYS A 321 -17.15 -1.92 -26.23
C LYS A 321 -17.05 -0.41 -26.44
N ALA A 322 -15.97 0.07 -27.05
CA ALA A 322 -15.80 1.49 -27.38
C ALA A 322 -16.94 2.00 -28.30
N ARG A 323 -17.39 1.16 -29.24
CA ARG A 323 -18.52 1.45 -30.09
C ARG A 323 -19.83 1.57 -29.32
N ILE A 324 -20.10 0.68 -28.36
CA ILE A 324 -21.30 0.74 -27.51
C ILE A 324 -21.32 2.04 -26.70
N GLU A 325 -20.20 2.48 -26.18
CA GLU A 325 -20.11 3.73 -25.42
C GLU A 325 -20.41 4.96 -26.28
N SER A 326 -19.82 5.02 -27.49
CA SER A 326 -20.15 6.05 -28.45
C SER A 326 -21.65 6.05 -28.81
N LEU A 327 -22.23 4.86 -28.99
CA LEU A 327 -23.66 4.72 -29.28
C LEU A 327 -24.56 5.13 -28.10
N LYS A 328 -24.17 4.85 -26.87
CA LYS A 328 -24.88 5.32 -25.67
C LYS A 328 -24.90 6.86 -25.62
N HIS A 329 -23.74 7.48 -25.87
CA HIS A 329 -23.65 8.94 -25.95
C HIS A 329 -24.52 9.53 -27.07
N ASP A 330 -24.48 8.94 -28.26
CA ASP A 330 -25.31 9.37 -29.38
C ASP A 330 -26.81 9.21 -29.10
N ALA A 331 -27.21 8.17 -28.37
CA ALA A 331 -28.57 7.98 -27.93
C ALA A 331 -29.02 9.09 -26.94
N GLU A 332 -28.17 9.47 -25.98
CA GLU A 332 -28.45 10.57 -25.05
C GLU A 332 -28.58 11.93 -25.78
N VAL A 333 -27.72 12.20 -26.75
CA VAL A 333 -27.80 13.41 -27.57
C VAL A 333 -29.10 13.41 -28.37
N ALA A 334 -29.45 12.29 -29.04
CA ALA A 334 -30.68 12.16 -29.82
C ALA A 334 -31.93 12.27 -28.93
N GLU A 335 -31.89 11.79 -27.68
CA GLU A 335 -32.98 11.92 -26.69
C GLU A 335 -33.21 13.40 -26.29
N ARG A 336 -32.12 14.16 -26.09
CA ARG A 336 -32.18 15.62 -25.82
C ARG A 336 -32.72 16.40 -27.01
N GLU A 337 -32.46 15.95 -28.23
CA GLU A 337 -32.96 16.55 -29.47
C GLU A 337 -34.39 16.08 -29.84
N GLY A 338 -34.99 15.17 -29.03
CA GLY A 338 -36.34 14.65 -29.25
C GLY A 338 -36.46 13.65 -30.39
N ASN A 339 -35.34 13.11 -30.91
CA ASN A 339 -35.30 12.13 -31.97
C ASN A 339 -35.44 10.70 -31.43
N TYR A 340 -36.62 10.33 -30.98
CA TYR A 340 -36.93 9.04 -30.39
C TYR A 340 -36.77 7.85 -31.37
N GLY A 341 -36.92 8.08 -32.67
CA GLY A 341 -36.68 7.06 -33.69
C GLY A 341 -35.23 6.58 -33.73
N LYS A 342 -34.26 7.51 -33.69
CA LYS A 342 -32.83 7.22 -33.62
C LYS A 342 -32.46 6.57 -32.30
N VAL A 343 -33.04 7.00 -31.18
CA VAL A 343 -32.85 6.39 -29.86
C VAL A 343 -33.29 4.94 -29.85
N ALA A 344 -34.46 4.62 -30.44
CA ALA A 344 -34.96 3.27 -30.53
C ALA A 344 -34.07 2.36 -31.43
N GLU A 345 -33.61 2.85 -32.56
CA GLU A 345 -32.67 2.13 -33.44
C GLU A 345 -31.35 1.80 -32.70
N ILE A 346 -30.79 2.77 -32.02
CA ILE A 346 -29.53 2.57 -31.24
C ILE A 346 -29.73 1.55 -30.11
N ARG A 347 -30.74 1.76 -29.26
CA ARG A 347 -30.96 0.94 -28.06
C ARG A 347 -31.44 -0.48 -28.35
N TYR A 348 -32.26 -0.69 -29.38
CA TYR A 348 -32.91 -1.98 -29.64
C TYR A 348 -32.34 -2.75 -30.85
N SER A 349 -31.47 -2.13 -31.65
CA SER A 349 -30.87 -2.79 -32.81
C SER A 349 -29.34 -2.77 -32.76
N THR A 350 -28.73 -1.59 -32.66
CA THR A 350 -27.30 -1.44 -32.85
C THR A 350 -26.47 -1.89 -31.62
N ILE A 351 -26.92 -1.54 -30.41
CA ILE A 351 -26.25 -1.97 -29.18
C ILE A 351 -26.36 -3.49 -28.98
N PRO A 352 -27.54 -4.14 -29.11
CA PRO A 352 -27.64 -5.61 -29.00
C PRO A 352 -26.81 -6.37 -30.04
N ALA A 353 -26.66 -5.82 -31.26
CA ALA A 353 -25.77 -6.43 -32.25
C ALA A 353 -24.29 -6.37 -31.83
N ALA A 354 -23.84 -5.25 -31.26
CA ALA A 354 -22.49 -5.11 -30.76
C ALA A 354 -22.26 -6.03 -29.52
N GLU A 355 -23.24 -6.15 -28.63
CA GLU A 355 -23.19 -7.08 -27.49
C GLU A 355 -23.11 -8.55 -27.93
N ALA A 356 -23.84 -8.93 -28.99
CA ALA A 356 -23.76 -10.27 -29.58
C ALA A 356 -22.35 -10.58 -30.14
N ASN A 357 -21.71 -9.59 -30.78
CA ASN A 357 -20.33 -9.72 -31.27
C ASN A 357 -19.34 -9.89 -30.11
N ILE A 358 -19.52 -9.16 -29.02
CA ILE A 358 -18.70 -9.31 -27.80
C ILE A 358 -18.86 -10.73 -27.25
N HIS A 359 -20.08 -11.21 -27.11
CA HIS A 359 -20.36 -12.55 -26.58
C HIS A 359 -19.73 -13.65 -27.45
N ALA A 360 -19.86 -13.55 -28.75
CA ALA A 360 -19.25 -14.51 -29.70
C ALA A 360 -17.71 -14.51 -29.59
N ALA A 361 -17.09 -13.32 -29.46
CA ALA A 361 -15.64 -13.22 -29.30
C ALA A 361 -15.17 -13.76 -27.94
N GLN A 362 -15.94 -13.55 -26.85
CA GLN A 362 -15.67 -14.14 -25.54
C GLN A 362 -15.80 -15.65 -25.51
N GLU A 363 -16.83 -16.20 -26.16
CA GLU A 363 -16.97 -17.66 -26.30
C GLU A 363 -15.81 -18.27 -27.11
N ALA A 364 -15.40 -17.60 -28.19
CA ALA A 364 -14.26 -18.03 -28.98
C ALA A 364 -12.96 -18.02 -28.19
N LEU A 365 -12.75 -17.00 -27.34
CA LEU A 365 -11.58 -16.88 -26.46
C LEU A 365 -11.58 -18.01 -25.40
N ASN A 366 -12.72 -18.26 -24.75
CA ASN A 366 -12.88 -19.33 -23.77
C ASN A 366 -12.65 -20.73 -24.38
N ASN A 367 -12.94 -20.89 -25.66
CA ASN A 367 -12.79 -22.16 -26.39
C ASN A 367 -11.39 -22.41 -26.94
N VAL A 368 -10.47 -21.45 -26.88
CA VAL A 368 -9.08 -21.61 -27.34
C VAL A 368 -8.28 -22.61 -26.47
N GLY A 369 -8.81 -23.03 -25.32
CA GLY A 369 -8.35 -24.17 -24.49
C GLY A 369 -7.50 -23.75 -23.30
N GLY A 370 -7.90 -24.20 -22.18
CA GLY A 370 -7.28 -24.45 -20.83
C GLY A 370 -6.25 -23.49 -20.24
N ASN A 371 -5.41 -22.81 -21.00
CA ASN A 371 -4.50 -21.76 -20.57
C ASN A 371 -4.54 -20.61 -21.58
N THR A 372 -5.32 -19.59 -21.28
CA THR A 372 -5.27 -18.32 -22.01
C THR A 372 -3.94 -17.61 -21.70
N LEU A 373 -3.23 -17.20 -22.75
CA LEU A 373 -1.96 -16.47 -22.63
C LEU A 373 -2.18 -15.01 -22.26
N ILE A 374 -3.39 -14.49 -22.49
CA ILE A 374 -3.77 -13.09 -22.25
C ILE A 374 -4.83 -13.07 -21.15
N LYS A 375 -4.50 -12.43 -20.02
CA LYS A 375 -5.45 -12.09 -18.98
C LYS A 375 -6.20 -10.82 -19.38
N GLU A 376 -7.54 -10.82 -19.32
CA GLU A 376 -8.36 -9.66 -19.72
C GLU A 376 -9.04 -8.96 -18.54
N GLU A 377 -9.02 -9.57 -17.39
CA GLU A 377 -9.78 -9.14 -16.22
C GLU A 377 -8.84 -8.84 -15.05
N VAL A 378 -8.99 -7.65 -14.47
CA VAL A 378 -8.38 -7.32 -13.17
C VAL A 378 -9.15 -8.05 -12.09
N ASP A 379 -8.46 -8.82 -11.27
CA ASP A 379 -9.01 -9.55 -10.12
C ASP A 379 -8.37 -9.12 -8.79
N SER A 380 -8.75 -9.80 -7.71
CA SER A 380 -8.23 -9.55 -6.36
C SER A 380 -6.72 -9.71 -6.25
N ASP A 381 -6.14 -10.64 -7.04
CA ASP A 381 -4.71 -10.94 -6.96
C ASP A 381 -3.86 -9.82 -7.58
N ASP A 382 -4.34 -9.21 -8.68
CA ASP A 382 -3.67 -8.03 -9.27
C ASP A 382 -3.63 -6.86 -8.30
N ILE A 383 -4.75 -6.60 -7.62
CA ILE A 383 -4.82 -5.56 -6.59
C ILE A 383 -3.87 -5.86 -5.44
N ALA A 384 -3.86 -7.10 -4.97
CA ALA A 384 -2.99 -7.53 -3.88
C ALA A 384 -1.50 -7.39 -4.25
N GLU A 385 -1.13 -7.67 -5.52
CA GLU A 385 0.24 -7.46 -6.01
C GLU A 385 0.66 -5.98 -5.96
N ILE A 386 -0.24 -5.07 -6.34
CA ILE A 386 0.07 -3.64 -6.31
C ILE A 386 0.17 -3.14 -4.87
N VAL A 387 -0.75 -3.56 -4.00
CA VAL A 387 -0.66 -3.24 -2.57
C VAL A 387 0.66 -3.76 -1.99
N ALA A 388 1.08 -4.98 -2.36
CA ALA A 388 2.37 -5.54 -1.96
C ALA A 388 3.55 -4.68 -2.44
N ARG A 389 3.48 -4.17 -3.68
CA ARG A 389 4.52 -3.30 -4.24
C ARG A 389 4.59 -1.95 -3.54
N TRP A 390 3.45 -1.33 -3.21
CA TRP A 390 3.41 -0.03 -2.53
C TRP A 390 3.84 -0.11 -1.06
N THR A 391 3.41 -1.16 -0.38
CA THR A 391 3.63 -1.31 1.07
C THR A 391 4.87 -2.12 1.42
N GLY A 392 5.42 -2.89 0.47
CA GLY A 392 6.46 -3.88 0.71
C GLY A 392 5.96 -5.15 1.44
N ILE A 393 4.64 -5.34 1.58
CA ILE A 393 4.02 -6.46 2.29
C ILE A 393 3.60 -7.52 1.28
N PRO A 394 3.95 -8.81 1.42
CA PRO A 394 3.58 -9.87 0.47
C PRO A 394 2.10 -10.27 0.60
N VAL A 395 1.19 -9.36 0.23
CA VAL A 395 -0.27 -9.49 0.42
C VAL A 395 -0.85 -10.70 -0.29
N ASN A 396 -0.32 -11.09 -1.45
CA ASN A 396 -0.80 -12.26 -2.22
C ASN A 396 -0.70 -13.58 -1.44
N LYS A 397 0.36 -13.72 -0.63
CA LYS A 397 0.53 -14.88 0.24
C LYS A 397 -0.39 -14.83 1.46
N MET A 398 -0.82 -13.64 1.85
CA MET A 398 -1.68 -13.45 3.03
C MET A 398 -3.16 -13.79 2.77
N LEU A 399 -3.68 -13.57 1.56
CA LEU A 399 -5.11 -13.73 1.26
C LEU A 399 -5.57 -15.19 1.15
N GLN A 400 -4.79 -16.08 0.52
CA GLN A 400 -5.18 -17.48 0.33
C GLN A 400 -4.87 -18.39 1.51
N SER A 401 -3.95 -17.99 2.38
CA SER A 401 -3.46 -18.85 3.44
C SER A 401 -3.65 -18.33 4.87
N GLU A 402 -4.25 -17.15 5.05
CA GLU A 402 -4.35 -16.57 6.41
C GLU A 402 -5.08 -17.49 7.40
N ARG A 403 -6.17 -18.11 6.98
CA ARG A 403 -6.89 -19.07 7.82
C ARG A 403 -6.09 -20.33 8.09
N ASP A 404 -5.53 -20.92 7.05
CA ASP A 404 -4.75 -22.15 7.16
C ASP A 404 -3.43 -21.92 7.90
N LYS A 405 -2.75 -20.80 7.61
CA LYS A 405 -1.57 -20.37 8.37
C LYS A 405 -1.88 -20.21 9.85
N LEU A 406 -2.95 -19.51 10.21
CA LEU A 406 -3.30 -19.31 11.63
C LEU A 406 -3.66 -20.59 12.35
N LEU A 407 -4.22 -21.60 11.64
CA LEU A 407 -4.50 -22.91 12.21
C LEU A 407 -3.23 -23.72 12.47
N HIS A 408 -2.23 -23.61 11.58
CA HIS A 408 -0.95 -24.32 11.67
C HIS A 408 0.20 -23.51 12.28
N LEU A 409 -0.12 -22.34 12.87
CA LEU A 409 0.89 -21.40 13.41
C LEU A 409 1.82 -22.06 14.44
N GLU A 410 1.28 -22.88 15.34
CA GLU A 410 2.06 -23.58 16.36
C GLU A 410 3.06 -24.57 15.75
N GLU A 411 2.61 -25.38 14.78
CA GLU A 411 3.47 -26.36 14.09
C GLU A 411 4.65 -25.70 13.38
N GLU A 412 4.40 -24.56 12.75
CA GLU A 412 5.43 -23.82 12.02
C GLU A 412 6.42 -23.13 12.97
N LEU A 413 5.93 -22.57 14.07
CA LEU A 413 6.80 -21.97 15.08
C LEU A 413 7.69 -23.03 15.76
N HIS A 414 7.19 -24.24 16.01
CA HIS A 414 7.97 -25.35 16.54
C HIS A 414 9.11 -25.78 15.64
N LYS A 415 9.05 -25.58 14.32
CA LYS A 415 10.15 -25.86 13.41
C LYS A 415 11.38 -24.98 13.66
N ARG A 416 11.21 -23.83 14.32
CA ARG A 416 12.30 -22.85 14.59
C ARG A 416 12.61 -22.69 16.09
N VAL A 417 11.61 -22.85 16.93
CA VAL A 417 11.73 -22.61 18.39
C VAL A 417 11.46 -23.91 19.12
N ILE A 418 12.45 -24.40 19.82
CA ILE A 418 12.44 -25.69 20.51
C ILE A 418 12.18 -25.52 21.99
N GLY A 419 11.37 -26.39 22.58
CA GLY A 419 11.17 -26.52 24.02
C GLY A 419 10.38 -25.38 24.68
N GLN A 420 9.56 -24.63 23.92
CA GLN A 420 8.77 -23.51 24.41
C GLN A 420 7.28 -23.64 24.05
N ASP A 421 6.70 -24.83 24.31
CA ASP A 421 5.35 -25.19 23.88
C ASP A 421 4.28 -24.26 24.46
N GLU A 422 4.37 -23.92 25.75
CA GLU A 422 3.42 -23.02 26.41
C GLU A 422 3.50 -21.59 25.83
N ALA A 423 4.71 -21.10 25.58
CA ALA A 423 4.93 -19.79 25.00
C ALA A 423 4.37 -19.68 23.56
N ILE A 424 4.65 -20.69 22.74
CA ILE A 424 4.16 -20.79 21.37
C ILE A 424 2.64 -20.82 21.36
N LYS A 425 2.02 -21.65 22.21
CA LYS A 425 0.56 -21.78 22.31
C LYS A 425 -0.10 -20.46 22.74
N ALA A 426 0.41 -19.81 23.79
CA ALA A 426 -0.16 -18.57 24.31
C ALA A 426 -0.12 -17.45 23.25
N VAL A 427 1.00 -17.29 22.56
CA VAL A 427 1.13 -16.31 21.46
C VAL A 427 0.19 -16.64 20.30
N SER A 428 0.12 -17.92 19.90
CA SER A 428 -0.73 -18.37 18.78
C SER A 428 -2.20 -18.13 19.07
N ASP A 429 -2.66 -18.42 20.30
CA ASP A 429 -4.05 -18.21 20.70
C ASP A 429 -4.41 -16.71 20.73
N ALA A 430 -3.50 -15.84 21.18
CA ALA A 430 -3.73 -14.41 21.20
C ALA A 430 -3.79 -13.84 19.77
N ILE A 431 -2.91 -14.28 18.87
CA ILE A 431 -2.93 -13.87 17.47
C ILE A 431 -4.22 -14.34 16.81
N ARG A 432 -4.67 -15.58 17.05
CA ARG A 432 -5.95 -16.10 16.53
C ARG A 432 -7.14 -15.26 17.02
N ARG A 433 -7.20 -14.89 18.31
CA ARG A 433 -8.26 -14.03 18.87
C ARG A 433 -8.29 -12.66 18.16
N SER A 434 -7.15 -12.03 18.00
CA SER A 434 -7.04 -10.75 17.30
C SER A 434 -7.51 -10.83 15.85
N ARG A 435 -7.08 -11.85 15.12
CA ARG A 435 -7.46 -12.05 13.71
C ARG A 435 -8.92 -12.48 13.52
N ALA A 436 -9.52 -13.10 14.51
CA ALA A 436 -10.94 -13.43 14.54
C ALA A 436 -11.85 -12.21 14.86
N GLY A 437 -11.27 -11.03 15.10
CA GLY A 437 -12.04 -9.82 15.45
C GLY A 437 -12.60 -9.83 16.87
N LEU A 438 -12.06 -10.66 17.75
CA LEU A 438 -12.49 -10.79 19.16
C LEU A 438 -11.71 -9.88 20.12
N GLN A 439 -10.91 -8.96 19.58
CA GLN A 439 -10.13 -7.98 20.31
C GLN A 439 -10.51 -6.55 19.91
N ASP A 440 -10.21 -5.56 20.76
CA ASP A 440 -10.47 -4.14 20.45
C ASP A 440 -9.69 -3.72 19.19
N PRO A 441 -10.37 -3.26 18.11
CA PRO A 441 -9.73 -2.89 16.86
C PRO A 441 -8.81 -1.65 16.97
N LYS A 442 -8.83 -0.97 18.11
CA LYS A 442 -7.95 0.17 18.39
C LYS A 442 -6.57 -0.24 18.87
N ARG A 443 -6.39 -1.46 19.38
CA ARG A 443 -5.13 -1.95 19.96
C ARG A 443 -4.24 -2.64 18.91
N PRO A 444 -2.93 -2.82 19.20
CA PRO A 444 -2.05 -3.68 18.39
C PRO A 444 -2.59 -5.11 18.23
N ILE A 445 -2.07 -5.89 17.28
CA ILE A 445 -2.44 -7.30 17.05
C ILE A 445 -2.28 -8.13 18.34
N GLY A 446 -1.25 -7.83 19.12
CA GLY A 446 -0.98 -8.41 20.42
C GLY A 446 0.17 -7.69 21.11
N SER A 447 0.21 -7.77 22.42
CA SER A 447 1.24 -7.19 23.25
C SER A 447 1.68 -8.19 24.33
N PHE A 448 2.96 -8.59 24.33
CA PHE A 448 3.48 -9.66 25.15
C PHE A 448 4.72 -9.25 25.91
N ILE A 449 4.87 -9.75 27.13
CA ILE A 449 6.14 -9.73 27.86
C ILE A 449 6.69 -11.16 27.90
N PHE A 450 7.90 -11.38 27.35
CA PHE A 450 8.61 -12.65 27.37
C PHE A 450 9.59 -12.66 28.54
N LEU A 451 9.30 -13.48 29.56
CA LEU A 451 10.16 -13.67 30.72
C LEU A 451 10.99 -14.95 30.58
N GLY A 452 12.21 -14.94 31.05
CA GLY A 452 13.07 -16.12 31.09
C GLY A 452 14.56 -15.76 31.02
N THR A 453 15.41 -16.73 31.25
CA THR A 453 16.86 -16.58 31.21
C THR A 453 17.37 -16.23 29.81
N THR A 454 18.62 -15.83 29.71
CA THR A 454 19.23 -15.48 28.43
C THR A 454 19.45 -16.77 27.61
N GLY A 455 19.12 -16.70 26.31
CA GLY A 455 19.41 -17.81 25.36
C GLY A 455 18.33 -18.89 25.28
N VAL A 456 17.16 -18.70 25.89
CA VAL A 456 16.01 -19.65 25.86
C VAL A 456 15.17 -19.55 24.61
N GLY A 457 15.40 -18.58 23.71
CA GLY A 457 14.69 -18.47 22.44
C GLY A 457 13.74 -17.29 22.31
N LYS A 458 13.66 -16.33 23.26
CA LYS A 458 12.75 -15.16 23.20
C LYS A 458 12.85 -14.37 21.91
N THR A 459 14.06 -13.99 21.52
CA THR A 459 14.30 -13.25 20.26
C THR A 459 14.07 -14.11 19.01
N GLU A 460 14.34 -15.43 19.08
CA GLU A 460 14.09 -16.33 17.96
C GLU A 460 12.59 -16.52 17.71
N LEU A 461 11.77 -16.58 18.76
CA LEU A 461 10.31 -16.60 18.61
C LEU A 461 9.80 -15.32 17.96
N ALA A 462 10.33 -14.14 18.35
CA ALA A 462 9.97 -12.88 17.69
C ALA A 462 10.32 -12.86 16.19
N LYS A 463 11.48 -13.43 15.82
CA LYS A 463 11.89 -13.58 14.42
C LYS A 463 11.03 -14.58 13.66
N ALA A 464 10.71 -15.72 14.28
CA ALA A 464 9.85 -16.73 13.69
C ALA A 464 8.44 -16.18 13.45
N LEU A 465 7.92 -15.35 14.36
CA LEU A 465 6.65 -14.66 14.20
C LEU A 465 6.68 -13.63 13.06
N ALA A 466 7.76 -12.87 12.93
CA ALA A 466 7.91 -11.92 11.82
C ALA A 466 7.94 -12.65 10.47
N ASP A 467 8.73 -13.69 10.38
CA ASP A 467 8.85 -14.52 9.17
C ASP A 467 7.50 -15.17 8.79
N TYR A 468 6.81 -15.75 9.77
CA TYR A 468 5.58 -16.47 9.49
C TYR A 468 4.37 -15.57 9.22
N LEU A 469 4.21 -14.50 10.02
CA LEU A 469 3.06 -13.59 9.90
C LEU A 469 3.19 -12.61 8.74
N PHE A 470 4.42 -12.22 8.40
CA PHE A 470 4.70 -11.18 7.42
C PHE A 470 5.59 -11.66 6.26
N ASP A 471 5.88 -12.99 6.20
CA ASP A 471 6.68 -13.65 5.16
C ASP A 471 8.10 -13.05 4.97
N ASP A 472 8.62 -12.32 5.98
CA ASP A 472 9.96 -11.74 5.97
C ASP A 472 10.48 -11.55 7.40
N GLU A 473 11.61 -12.18 7.72
CA GLU A 473 12.29 -12.00 9.02
C GLU A 473 12.73 -10.54 9.26
N ASN A 474 12.94 -9.76 8.20
CA ASN A 474 13.28 -8.34 8.29
C ASN A 474 12.10 -7.45 8.70
N MET A 475 10.88 -7.98 8.76
CA MET A 475 9.71 -7.30 9.35
C MET A 475 9.75 -7.31 10.88
N LEU A 476 10.93 -7.46 11.46
CA LEU A 476 11.25 -7.29 12.88
C LEU A 476 11.96 -5.95 13.11
N THR A 477 11.32 -5.07 13.87
CA THR A 477 11.95 -3.84 14.38
C THR A 477 12.44 -4.10 15.81
N ARG A 478 13.75 -4.23 15.98
CA ARG A 478 14.37 -4.45 17.32
C ARG A 478 14.86 -3.14 17.89
N ILE A 479 14.46 -2.86 19.11
CA ILE A 479 14.89 -1.70 19.91
C ILE A 479 15.51 -2.25 21.21
N ASP A 480 16.81 -2.02 21.39
CA ASP A 480 17.54 -2.41 22.59
C ASP A 480 17.32 -1.38 23.69
N MET A 481 16.63 -1.78 24.75
CA MET A 481 16.28 -0.87 25.85
C MET A 481 17.50 -0.44 26.70
N SER A 482 18.63 -1.10 26.53
CA SER A 482 19.89 -0.66 27.16
C SER A 482 20.39 0.70 26.64
N GLU A 483 19.94 1.11 25.44
CA GLU A 483 20.23 2.43 24.89
C GLU A 483 19.30 3.53 25.43
N TYR A 484 18.28 3.18 26.21
CA TYR A 484 17.21 4.07 26.71
C TYR A 484 17.18 4.19 28.22
N GLN A 485 18.36 4.17 28.86
CA GLN A 485 18.51 4.24 30.34
C GLN A 485 18.35 5.66 30.87
N GLU A 486 18.60 6.69 30.04
CA GLU A 486 18.53 8.09 30.46
C GLU A 486 17.12 8.67 30.27
N LYS A 487 16.75 9.65 31.11
CA LYS A 487 15.44 10.30 31.09
C LYS A 487 15.06 10.86 29.71
N PHE A 488 16.00 11.46 29.00
CA PHE A 488 15.77 12.09 27.69
C PHE A 488 15.78 11.10 26.53
N SER A 489 16.19 9.86 26.75
CA SER A 489 16.25 8.87 25.67
C SER A 489 14.87 8.44 25.16
N ALA A 490 13.79 8.60 25.97
CA ALA A 490 12.42 8.37 25.51
C ALA A 490 12.04 9.25 24.30
N THR A 491 12.58 10.45 24.20
CA THR A 491 12.35 11.34 23.04
C THR A 491 12.94 10.80 21.74
N ARG A 492 13.96 9.93 21.79
CA ARG A 492 14.52 9.29 20.59
C ARG A 492 13.54 8.32 19.93
N LEU A 493 12.56 7.79 20.68
CA LEU A 493 11.53 6.89 20.13
C LEU A 493 10.53 7.65 19.25
N ILE A 494 10.12 8.85 19.70
CA ILE A 494 9.06 9.65 19.05
C ILE A 494 9.60 10.89 18.32
N GLY A 495 10.88 11.23 18.51
CA GLY A 495 11.54 12.41 17.97
C GLY A 495 11.75 13.53 19.00
N ALA A 496 12.80 14.32 18.83
CA ALA A 496 13.13 15.44 19.70
C ALA A 496 12.10 16.59 19.56
N PRO A 497 11.75 17.31 20.64
CA PRO A 497 10.88 18.48 20.56
C PRO A 497 11.46 19.60 19.72
N PRO A 498 10.63 20.53 19.21
CA PRO A 498 11.12 21.70 18.46
C PRO A 498 12.19 22.48 19.23
N GLY A 499 13.29 22.80 18.57
CA GLY A 499 14.42 23.54 19.13
C GLY A 499 15.52 22.69 19.78
N TYR A 500 15.37 21.37 19.84
CA TYR A 500 16.41 20.45 20.30
C TYR A 500 17.18 19.82 19.12
N VAL A 501 18.43 19.43 19.36
CA VAL A 501 19.28 18.73 18.38
C VAL A 501 18.60 17.39 18.02
N GLY A 502 18.49 17.09 16.71
CA GLY A 502 17.84 15.88 16.21
C GLY A 502 16.32 16.04 15.90
N TYR A 503 15.76 17.24 15.97
CA TYR A 503 14.35 17.48 15.60
C TYR A 503 13.99 17.02 14.19
N ASP A 504 14.89 17.23 13.22
CA ASP A 504 14.66 16.87 11.81
C ASP A 504 14.77 15.38 11.51
N GLU A 505 15.44 14.61 12.36
CA GLU A 505 15.70 13.19 12.13
C GLU A 505 14.47 12.29 12.36
N GLY A 506 13.45 12.77 13.10
CA GLY A 506 12.28 11.99 13.49
C GLY A 506 12.57 10.97 14.59
N GLY A 507 11.53 10.27 15.08
CA GLY A 507 11.69 9.25 16.11
C GLY A 507 12.08 7.88 15.53
N GLN A 508 12.98 7.16 16.18
CA GLN A 508 13.44 5.85 15.72
C GLN A 508 12.28 4.85 15.60
N LEU A 509 11.41 4.79 16.61
CA LEU A 509 10.24 3.88 16.60
C LEU A 509 9.19 4.35 15.59
N THR A 510 8.84 5.63 15.61
CA THR A 510 7.79 6.17 14.74
C THR A 510 8.17 6.10 13.26
N GLU A 511 9.41 6.41 12.90
CA GLU A 511 9.88 6.29 11.51
C GLU A 511 10.01 4.84 11.05
N ALA A 512 10.45 3.91 11.94
CA ALA A 512 10.53 2.49 11.60
C ALA A 512 9.14 1.93 11.27
N ILE A 513 8.12 2.23 12.10
CA ILE A 513 6.76 1.71 11.90
C ILE A 513 6.05 2.44 10.75
N ARG A 514 6.33 3.71 10.52
CA ARG A 514 5.81 4.40 9.34
C ARG A 514 6.26 3.73 8.04
N ARG A 515 7.49 3.20 8.02
CA ARG A 515 8.04 2.47 6.85
C ARG A 515 7.59 1.00 6.81
N LYS A 516 7.34 0.39 7.97
CA LYS A 516 6.95 -1.03 8.11
C LYS A 516 5.75 -1.14 9.06
N PRO A 517 4.55 -0.73 8.62
CA PRO A 517 3.35 -0.71 9.48
C PRO A 517 2.86 -2.11 9.87
N TYR A 518 3.33 -3.14 9.18
CA TYR A 518 3.11 -4.56 9.49
C TYR A 518 4.43 -5.17 9.93
N SER A 519 4.66 -5.21 11.23
CA SER A 519 5.93 -5.72 11.76
C SER A 519 5.78 -6.21 13.18
N VAL A 520 6.75 -7.02 13.61
CA VAL A 520 6.98 -7.33 15.03
C VAL A 520 7.89 -6.25 15.59
N VAL A 521 7.47 -5.60 16.67
CA VAL A 521 8.30 -4.65 17.41
C VAL A 521 8.81 -5.33 18.66
N LEU A 522 10.10 -5.52 18.74
CA LEU A 522 10.78 -6.17 19.85
C LEU A 522 11.52 -5.13 20.69
N PHE A 523 11.06 -4.90 21.90
CA PHE A 523 11.75 -4.13 22.93
C PHE A 523 12.59 -5.09 23.79
N ASP A 524 13.87 -5.15 23.54
CA ASP A 524 14.77 -6.12 24.18
C ASP A 524 15.34 -5.56 25.49
N GLU A 525 15.39 -6.40 26.55
CA GLU A 525 15.88 -6.07 27.89
C GLU A 525 15.15 -4.87 28.56
N MET A 526 13.79 -4.94 28.58
CA MET A 526 12.93 -3.85 29.05
C MET A 526 13.28 -3.32 30.47
N GLU A 527 13.85 -4.17 31.33
CA GLU A 527 14.27 -3.80 32.69
C GLU A 527 15.36 -2.73 32.75
N LYS A 528 16.05 -2.49 31.62
CA LYS A 528 17.12 -1.47 31.53
C LYS A 528 16.59 -0.09 31.15
N ALA A 529 15.36 0.01 30.69
CA ALA A 529 14.78 1.26 30.24
C ALA A 529 14.46 2.22 31.38
N HIS A 530 14.61 3.52 31.13
CA HIS A 530 14.11 4.54 32.01
C HIS A 530 12.58 4.48 32.15
N PRO A 531 11.99 4.73 33.35
CA PRO A 531 10.53 4.69 33.55
C PRO A 531 9.71 5.55 32.59
N ASP A 532 10.25 6.65 32.07
CA ASP A 532 9.56 7.54 31.13
C ASP A 532 9.32 6.88 29.76
N VAL A 533 10.09 5.86 29.38
CA VAL A 533 9.89 5.07 28.17
C VAL A 533 8.55 4.33 28.24
N PHE A 534 8.21 3.76 29.40
CA PHE A 534 6.93 3.07 29.61
C PHE A 534 5.72 4.00 29.44
N ASN A 535 5.87 5.30 29.75
CA ASN A 535 4.79 6.28 29.56
C ASN A 535 4.48 6.48 28.07
N VAL A 536 5.50 6.45 27.20
CA VAL A 536 5.31 6.50 25.74
C VAL A 536 4.63 5.22 25.23
N LEU A 537 5.05 4.06 25.76
CA LEU A 537 4.49 2.77 25.37
C LEU A 537 3.05 2.59 25.83
N LEU A 538 2.61 3.24 26.93
CA LEU A 538 1.20 3.20 27.37
C LEU A 538 0.25 3.72 26.29
N GLN A 539 0.58 4.84 25.65
CA GLN A 539 -0.25 5.39 24.57
C GLN A 539 -0.33 4.42 23.39
N LEU A 540 0.78 3.77 23.03
CA LEU A 540 0.84 2.76 21.99
C LEU A 540 -0.05 1.57 22.28
N LEU A 541 -0.02 1.07 23.52
CA LEU A 541 -0.78 -0.12 23.96
C LEU A 541 -2.28 0.15 24.07
N ASP A 542 -2.69 1.38 24.45
CA ASP A 542 -4.09 1.75 24.60
C ASP A 542 -4.76 2.12 23.27
N ASP A 543 -4.13 3.03 22.52
CA ASP A 543 -4.72 3.64 21.32
C ASP A 543 -4.23 3.00 20.02
N GLY A 544 -3.21 2.13 20.06
CA GLY A 544 -2.56 1.58 18.87
C GLY A 544 -1.95 2.65 17.96
N ARG A 545 -1.53 3.79 18.54
CA ARG A 545 -0.93 4.90 17.80
C ARG A 545 0.05 5.70 18.66
N LEU A 546 1.00 6.35 18.01
CA LEU A 546 1.88 7.33 18.61
C LEU A 546 1.92 8.58 17.72
N THR A 547 1.97 9.76 18.36
CA THR A 547 2.19 11.02 17.64
C THR A 547 3.67 11.37 17.70
N ASP A 548 4.29 11.60 16.55
CA ASP A 548 5.69 12.01 16.46
C ASP A 548 5.89 13.50 16.81
N ASN A 549 7.15 13.92 16.85
CA ASN A 549 7.54 15.31 17.15
C ASN A 549 7.08 16.32 16.09
N LYS A 550 6.67 15.87 14.89
CA LYS A 550 6.14 16.68 13.79
C LYS A 550 4.61 16.74 13.79
N GLY A 551 3.95 16.15 14.82
CA GLY A 551 2.50 16.08 14.93
C GLY A 551 1.85 14.98 14.08
N ARG A 552 2.63 14.12 13.42
CA ARG A 552 2.09 13.05 12.58
C ARG A 552 1.73 11.84 13.45
N THR A 553 0.54 11.30 13.26
CA THR A 553 0.09 10.09 13.96
C THR A 553 0.56 8.84 13.21
N VAL A 554 1.31 7.97 13.90
CA VAL A 554 1.79 6.69 13.38
C VAL A 554 0.92 5.57 13.93
N ASN A 555 0.45 4.70 13.05
CA ASN A 555 -0.48 3.62 13.36
C ASN A 555 0.28 2.32 13.71
N PHE A 556 -0.01 1.76 14.88
CA PHE A 556 0.56 0.51 15.41
C PHE A 556 -0.46 -0.64 15.48
N LYS A 557 -1.69 -0.47 14.99
CA LYS A 557 -2.74 -1.48 15.08
C LYS A 557 -2.40 -2.79 14.37
N ASN A 558 -1.52 -2.71 13.39
CA ASN A 558 -1.08 -3.86 12.61
C ASN A 558 0.28 -4.40 13.06
N THR A 559 0.77 -3.98 14.22
CA THR A 559 2.03 -4.47 14.78
C THR A 559 1.79 -5.47 15.90
N LEU A 560 2.76 -6.36 16.10
CA LEU A 560 2.86 -7.25 17.25
C LEU A 560 3.94 -6.71 18.18
N ILE A 561 3.59 -6.39 19.42
CA ILE A 561 4.50 -5.80 20.38
C ILE A 561 5.04 -6.88 21.31
N ILE A 562 6.34 -7.03 21.38
CA ILE A 562 7.02 -7.99 22.25
C ILE A 562 8.06 -7.24 23.10
N LEU A 563 7.99 -7.42 24.39
CA LEU A 563 8.98 -6.92 25.32
C LEU A 563 9.69 -8.13 25.94
N THR A 564 11.02 -8.12 26.01
CA THR A 564 11.75 -9.21 26.67
C THR A 564 12.34 -8.74 27.99
N SER A 565 12.40 -9.65 28.97
CA SER A 565 13.06 -9.42 30.24
C SER A 565 13.71 -10.70 30.75
N ASN A 566 14.77 -10.51 31.54
CA ASN A 566 15.45 -11.59 32.27
C ASN A 566 15.05 -11.62 33.76
N LEU A 567 14.13 -10.75 34.16
CA LEU A 567 13.60 -10.71 35.54
C LEU A 567 12.64 -11.87 35.80
N SER A 568 12.50 -12.25 37.07
CA SER A 568 11.35 -13.06 37.50
C SER A 568 10.07 -12.23 37.47
N GLU A 569 8.92 -12.90 37.46
CA GLU A 569 7.62 -12.19 37.46
C GLU A 569 7.45 -11.29 38.69
N GLU A 570 7.93 -11.73 39.87
CA GLU A 570 7.88 -10.94 41.09
C GLU A 570 8.74 -9.67 40.98
N GLN A 571 9.94 -9.79 40.43
CA GLN A 571 10.84 -8.66 40.19
C GLN A 571 10.26 -7.71 39.14
N LEU A 572 9.65 -8.22 38.09
CA LEU A 572 8.98 -7.43 37.05
C LEU A 572 7.83 -6.62 37.67
N ARG A 573 6.96 -7.27 38.46
CA ARG A 573 5.85 -6.59 39.18
C ARG A 573 6.32 -5.53 40.18
N ALA A 574 7.51 -5.68 40.74
CA ALA A 574 8.12 -4.69 41.64
C ALA A 574 8.75 -3.50 40.88
N SER A 575 9.23 -3.71 39.67
CA SER A 575 9.98 -2.70 38.88
C SER A 575 9.12 -1.92 37.86
N VAL A 576 8.00 -2.50 37.43
CA VAL A 576 7.12 -1.90 36.41
C VAL A 576 5.78 -1.52 37.03
N ARG A 577 5.25 -0.35 36.67
CA ARG A 577 3.97 0.15 37.18
C ARG A 577 2.83 -0.83 36.85
N PRO A 578 1.91 -1.10 37.81
CA PRO A 578 0.76 -1.98 37.54
C PRO A 578 -0.11 -1.55 36.37
N GLU A 579 -0.20 -0.24 36.14
CA GLU A 579 -0.93 0.33 35.03
C GLU A 579 -0.40 -0.15 33.65
N PHE A 580 0.92 -0.26 33.50
CA PHE A 580 1.54 -0.77 32.28
C PHE A 580 1.28 -2.27 32.11
N LEU A 581 1.44 -3.06 33.17
CA LEU A 581 1.21 -4.50 33.13
C LEU A 581 -0.24 -4.86 32.75
N ASN A 582 -1.21 -4.05 33.20
CA ASN A 582 -2.63 -4.24 32.86
C ASN A 582 -2.98 -3.95 31.40
N ARG A 583 -2.06 -3.35 30.63
CA ARG A 583 -2.24 -3.08 29.19
C ARG A 583 -1.64 -4.17 28.30
N ILE A 584 -0.81 -5.02 28.88
CA ILE A 584 -0.21 -6.16 28.20
C ILE A 584 -1.24 -7.29 28.11
N ASP A 585 -1.34 -7.91 26.96
CA ASP A 585 -2.30 -9.00 26.72
C ASP A 585 -1.91 -10.26 27.48
N ASP A 586 -0.59 -10.58 27.54
CA ASP A 586 -0.13 -11.75 28.29
C ASP A 586 1.35 -11.64 28.70
N ILE A 587 1.70 -12.27 29.84
CA ILE A 587 3.07 -12.42 30.33
C ILE A 587 3.46 -13.89 30.15
N ILE A 588 4.37 -14.14 29.24
CA ILE A 588 4.73 -15.47 28.76
C ILE A 588 6.07 -15.89 29.35
N HIS A 589 6.07 -17.04 30.04
CA HIS A 589 7.26 -17.60 30.67
C HIS A 589 7.98 -18.56 29.70
N PHE A 590 9.27 -18.34 29.51
CA PHE A 590 10.15 -19.22 28.76
C PHE A 590 10.86 -20.14 29.72
N SER A 591 10.73 -21.44 29.50
CA SER A 591 11.39 -22.48 30.28
C SER A 591 12.87 -22.58 29.92
N ASP A 592 13.70 -22.99 30.90
CA ASP A 592 15.09 -23.29 30.66
C ASP A 592 15.20 -24.48 29.69
N LEU A 593 16.21 -24.46 28.79
CA LEU A 593 16.41 -25.50 27.81
C LEU A 593 17.10 -26.70 28.42
N THR A 594 16.56 -27.88 28.17
CA THR A 594 17.21 -29.17 28.53
C THR A 594 18.31 -29.53 27.51
N GLU A 595 19.20 -30.46 27.87
CA GLU A 595 20.24 -30.95 26.96
C GLU A 595 19.62 -31.59 25.69
N GLU A 596 18.44 -32.20 25.80
CA GLU A 596 17.69 -32.71 24.64
C GLU A 596 17.24 -31.58 23.72
N ASN A 597 16.70 -30.50 24.30
CA ASN A 597 16.33 -29.29 23.54
C ASN A 597 17.54 -28.69 22.81
N ILE A 598 18.69 -28.63 23.46
CA ILE A 598 19.95 -28.15 22.84
C ILE A 598 20.38 -29.05 21.69
N THR A 599 20.20 -30.37 21.79
CA THR A 599 20.49 -31.30 20.71
C THR A 599 19.65 -31.02 19.48
N GLU A 600 18.36 -30.73 19.65
CA GLU A 600 17.48 -30.32 18.54
C GLU A 600 17.83 -28.95 17.98
N VAL A 601 18.25 -28.00 18.81
CA VAL A 601 18.76 -26.69 18.36
C VAL A 601 20.01 -26.86 17.49
N VAL A 602 20.93 -27.77 17.87
CA VAL A 602 22.11 -28.10 17.06
C VAL A 602 21.69 -28.71 15.71
N ARG A 603 20.70 -29.61 15.68
CA ARG A 603 20.17 -30.18 14.43
C ARG A 603 19.65 -29.09 13.49
N LEU A 604 18.89 -28.12 14.01
CA LEU A 604 18.40 -26.97 13.24
C LEU A 604 19.56 -26.12 12.67
N GLN A 605 20.58 -25.85 13.48
CA GLN A 605 21.74 -25.08 13.03
C GLN A 605 22.53 -25.84 11.92
N ILE A 606 22.70 -27.15 12.06
CA ILE A 606 23.31 -28.00 11.04
C ILE A 606 22.48 -27.98 9.76
N GLY A 607 21.15 -28.03 9.84
CA GLY A 607 20.27 -27.90 8.68
C GLY A 607 20.45 -26.57 7.92
N ARG A 608 20.64 -25.46 8.65
CA ARG A 608 20.97 -24.16 8.03
C ARG A 608 22.33 -24.17 7.32
N VAL A 609 23.35 -24.78 7.95
CA VAL A 609 24.69 -24.93 7.35
C VAL A 609 24.65 -25.86 6.13
N HIS A 610 23.91 -26.95 6.21
CA HIS A 610 23.72 -27.88 5.08
C HIS A 610 23.07 -27.14 3.87
N LYS A 611 22.02 -26.36 4.09
CA LYS A 611 21.40 -25.58 3.02
C LYS A 611 22.37 -24.59 2.36
N MET A 612 23.15 -23.86 3.18
CA MET A 612 24.17 -22.91 2.70
C MET A 612 25.27 -23.62 1.86
N LEU A 613 25.64 -24.85 2.24
CA LEU A 613 26.64 -25.62 1.52
C LEU A 613 26.11 -26.24 0.23
N LEU A 614 24.82 -26.64 0.22
CA LEU A 614 24.16 -27.12 -1.00
C LEU A 614 24.13 -26.05 -2.10
N ASP A 615 23.95 -24.77 -1.75
CA ASP A 615 24.01 -23.66 -2.70
C ASP A 615 25.42 -23.57 -3.37
N ASN A 616 26.45 -24.10 -2.71
CA ASN A 616 27.81 -24.22 -3.23
C ASN A 616 28.13 -25.62 -3.80
N GLY A 617 27.13 -26.49 -3.94
CA GLY A 617 27.24 -27.83 -4.50
C GLY A 617 27.86 -28.85 -3.53
N ILE A 618 27.95 -28.56 -2.23
CA ILE A 618 28.51 -29.45 -1.21
C ILE A 618 27.43 -30.04 -0.34
N GLU A 619 27.29 -31.34 -0.27
CA GLU A 619 26.38 -32.05 0.63
C GLU A 619 27.06 -32.30 1.97
N LEU A 620 26.40 -31.89 3.10
CA LEU A 620 26.90 -32.13 4.46
C LEU A 620 26.06 -33.19 5.17
N ARG A 621 26.67 -34.18 5.77
CA ARG A 621 26.03 -35.18 6.64
C ARG A 621 26.71 -35.19 7.99
N VAL A 622 25.96 -35.11 9.07
CA VAL A 622 26.49 -35.12 10.44
C VAL A 622 25.89 -36.29 11.19
N THR A 623 26.71 -37.10 11.84
CA THR A 623 26.22 -38.27 12.61
C THR A 623 25.57 -37.81 13.94
N ASP A 624 24.64 -38.61 14.47
CA ASP A 624 23.97 -38.31 15.74
C ASP A 624 24.93 -38.17 16.92
N ASP A 625 26.01 -38.95 16.95
CA ASP A 625 27.03 -38.83 17.99
C ASP A 625 27.80 -37.50 17.91
N ALA A 626 28.08 -37.05 16.69
CA ALA A 626 28.70 -35.72 16.47
C ALA A 626 27.72 -34.60 16.90
N ILE A 627 26.45 -34.73 16.62
CA ILE A 627 25.42 -33.77 17.05
C ILE A 627 25.34 -33.68 18.57
N ARG A 628 25.29 -34.81 19.27
CA ARG A 628 25.31 -34.86 20.74
C ARG A 628 26.58 -34.29 21.35
N TYR A 629 27.73 -34.57 20.73
CA TYR A 629 28.99 -33.98 21.16
C TYR A 629 28.97 -32.45 21.03
N ILE A 630 28.52 -31.91 19.92
CA ILE A 630 28.40 -30.46 19.70
C ILE A 630 27.40 -29.86 20.70
N ALA A 631 26.29 -30.55 20.97
CA ALA A 631 25.31 -30.11 21.94
C ALA A 631 25.88 -30.06 23.35
N HIS A 632 26.60 -31.08 23.78
CA HIS A 632 27.25 -31.13 25.09
C HIS A 632 28.30 -30.01 25.26
N GLU A 633 29.15 -29.79 24.24
CA GLU A 633 30.16 -28.72 24.25
C GLU A 633 29.52 -27.30 24.15
N GLY A 634 28.32 -27.20 23.62
CA GLY A 634 27.53 -25.97 23.49
C GLY A 634 26.48 -25.74 24.58
N TYR A 635 26.32 -26.67 25.54
CA TYR A 635 25.35 -26.53 26.60
C TYR A 635 25.91 -25.78 27.81
N ASP A 636 25.20 -24.75 28.24
CA ASP A 636 25.47 -24.03 29.48
C ASP A 636 24.14 -23.70 30.16
N PRO A 637 23.91 -24.20 31.39
CA PRO A 637 22.66 -23.97 32.12
C PRO A 637 22.32 -22.47 32.36
N GLN A 638 23.33 -21.59 32.42
CA GLN A 638 23.14 -20.17 32.64
C GLN A 638 22.90 -19.37 31.36
N TYR A 639 23.42 -19.83 30.24
CA TYR A 639 23.40 -19.11 28.96
C TYR A 639 22.57 -19.81 27.87
N GLY A 640 21.92 -20.93 28.19
CA GLY A 640 21.01 -21.67 27.30
C GLY A 640 21.67 -22.08 25.97
N ALA A 641 21.04 -21.77 24.86
CA ALA A 641 21.53 -22.09 23.50
C ALA A 641 22.56 -21.07 22.95
N ARG A 642 22.88 -19.98 23.65
CA ARG A 642 23.84 -18.97 23.17
C ARG A 642 25.23 -19.51 22.85
N PRO A 643 25.83 -20.40 23.69
CA PRO A 643 27.11 -21.00 23.39
C PRO A 643 27.12 -21.97 22.20
N VAL A 644 25.97 -22.56 21.85
CA VAL A 644 25.85 -23.49 20.70
C VAL A 644 26.39 -22.89 19.42
N LYS A 645 26.07 -21.62 19.14
CA LYS A 645 26.55 -20.92 17.94
C LYS A 645 28.07 -20.83 17.90
N ARG A 646 28.70 -20.61 19.04
CA ARG A 646 30.18 -20.58 19.15
C ARG A 646 30.77 -21.96 18.99
N ALA A 647 30.13 -22.99 19.60
CA ALA A 647 30.53 -24.37 19.44
C ALA A 647 30.46 -24.80 17.97
N MET A 648 29.35 -24.53 17.29
CA MET A 648 29.20 -24.77 15.85
C MET A 648 30.29 -24.08 15.02
N GLN A 649 30.55 -22.80 15.31
CA GLN A 649 31.58 -22.04 14.60
C GLN A 649 32.98 -22.66 14.79
N ARG A 650 33.33 -22.98 16.04
CA ARG A 650 34.64 -23.53 16.40
C ARG A 650 34.84 -24.96 15.90
N LEU A 651 33.84 -25.83 16.11
CA LEU A 651 33.99 -27.28 15.91
C LEU A 651 33.63 -27.72 14.50
N VAL A 652 32.75 -26.99 13.79
CA VAL A 652 32.26 -27.39 12.48
C VAL A 652 32.70 -26.39 11.41
N LEU A 653 32.32 -25.14 11.48
CA LEU A 653 32.51 -24.20 10.37
C LEU A 653 33.98 -23.87 10.12
N ASN A 654 34.77 -23.69 11.15
CA ASN A 654 36.21 -23.39 11.00
C ASN A 654 36.96 -24.54 10.38
N GLU A 655 36.74 -25.79 10.81
CA GLU A 655 37.41 -26.97 10.26
C GLU A 655 36.92 -27.25 8.83
N LEU A 656 35.61 -27.21 8.60
CA LEU A 656 35.04 -27.40 7.28
C LEU A 656 35.58 -26.36 6.27
N SER A 657 35.70 -25.11 6.68
CA SER A 657 36.24 -24.05 5.81
C SER A 657 37.72 -24.30 5.46
N ARG A 658 38.52 -24.84 6.38
CA ARG A 658 39.90 -25.22 6.10
C ARG A 658 39.98 -26.33 5.08
N GLU A 659 39.19 -27.40 5.22
CA GLU A 659 39.15 -28.53 4.30
C GLU A 659 38.68 -28.10 2.89
N ILE A 660 37.70 -27.21 2.80
CA ILE A 660 37.22 -26.64 1.53
C ILE A 660 38.33 -25.81 0.85
N ILE A 661 38.97 -24.89 1.60
CA ILE A 661 40.04 -24.03 1.06
C ILE A 661 41.27 -24.84 0.68
N ALA A 662 41.60 -25.91 1.43
CA ALA A 662 42.71 -26.82 1.10
C ALA A 662 42.44 -27.67 -0.14
N GLY A 663 41.20 -27.65 -0.68
CA GLY A 663 40.82 -28.46 -1.83
C GLY A 663 40.66 -29.95 -1.52
N HIS A 664 40.48 -30.30 -0.24
CA HIS A 664 40.30 -31.69 0.19
C HIS A 664 38.82 -32.14 0.06
N VAL A 665 37.89 -31.25 -0.22
CA VAL A 665 36.46 -31.55 -0.38
C VAL A 665 36.13 -31.74 -1.86
N ASP A 666 35.74 -32.96 -2.23
CA ASP A 666 35.19 -33.28 -3.55
C ASP A 666 33.67 -33.02 -3.55
N ALA A 667 33.20 -32.02 -4.29
CA ALA A 667 31.79 -31.67 -4.40
C ALA A 667 30.89 -32.82 -4.91
N LYS A 668 31.47 -33.89 -5.45
CA LYS A 668 30.72 -35.09 -5.91
C LYS A 668 30.40 -36.09 -4.80
N ARG A 669 30.96 -35.90 -3.61
CA ARG A 669 30.74 -36.77 -2.46
C ARG A 669 30.26 -35.95 -1.26
N PRO A 670 29.39 -36.53 -0.40
CA PRO A 670 28.98 -35.82 0.80
C PRO A 670 30.14 -35.76 1.82
N VAL A 671 30.27 -34.60 2.45
CA VAL A 671 31.14 -34.44 3.62
C VAL A 671 30.46 -35.05 4.83
N VAL A 672 31.02 -36.08 5.43
CA VAL A 672 30.49 -36.75 6.62
C VAL A 672 31.24 -36.30 7.85
N VAL A 673 30.54 -35.67 8.81
CA VAL A 673 31.12 -35.30 10.11
C VAL A 673 30.77 -36.39 11.13
N SER A 674 31.79 -37.03 11.68
CA SER A 674 31.67 -38.10 12.65
C SER A 674 32.50 -37.84 13.92
N LEU A 675 32.13 -38.46 15.04
CA LEU A 675 32.89 -38.38 16.28
C LEU A 675 33.86 -39.59 16.34
N LYS A 676 35.15 -39.33 16.42
CA LYS A 676 36.21 -40.36 16.62
C LYS A 676 37.22 -39.87 17.64
N ASP A 677 37.52 -40.70 18.61
CA ASP A 677 38.52 -40.43 19.66
C ASP A 677 38.33 -39.08 20.39
N GLY A 678 37.05 -38.71 20.63
CA GLY A 678 36.69 -37.45 21.32
C GLY A 678 36.85 -36.17 20.48
N SER A 679 37.06 -36.31 19.15
CA SER A 679 37.16 -35.18 18.22
C SER A 679 36.30 -35.38 16.99
N LEU A 680 35.85 -34.29 16.37
CA LEU A 680 35.11 -34.33 15.12
C LEU A 680 36.08 -34.60 13.95
N ARG A 681 35.71 -35.55 13.09
CA ARG A 681 36.41 -35.83 11.84
C ARG A 681 35.51 -35.55 10.66
N PHE A 682 36.13 -35.05 9.60
CA PHE A 682 35.49 -34.68 8.35
C PHE A 682 36.01 -35.65 7.28
N ASP A 683 35.14 -36.57 6.88
CA ASP A 683 35.46 -37.57 5.83
C ASP A 683 34.65 -37.18 4.56
N ASN A 684 35.32 -37.19 3.36
CA ASN A 684 34.67 -36.83 2.08
C ASN A 684 34.96 -37.88 1.01
#